data_e930c91f760f3eaf01fa8eed464f025a
#
_entry.id   e930c91f760f3eaf01fa8eed464f025a
#
_cell.length_a   1.000
_cell.length_b   1.000
_cell.length_c   1.000
_cell.angle_alpha   90.00
_cell.angle_beta   90.00
_cell.angle_gamma   90.00
#
_symmetry.space_group_name_H-M   'P 1'
#
loop_
_entity.id
_entity.type
_entity.pdbx_description
1 polymer ?
#
loop_
_entity_poly.entity_id
_entity_poly.type
_entity_poly.pdbx_seq_one_letter_code
_entity_poly.pdbx_strand_id
1 'polypeptide(L)'
;MHGSLAIFALAVIVRAAQVQLFQADLWRHRAQRQQFAAADIPAPRGNIFDVSGVPLAQSRPTVRLRVAPKELKDRAATARALTKLGVPREWVGRATDPRRAWVEIPGSYSPGDAAAVTHMRGIYSDPGVERVYTQREAMRRLVGMVDARGVAVDGLELTLDSLLRGEQRVTRLARDSRGARIDAPDDSAPEPGDDVVLTINQSLQEISERALEDALAGTKADGGDIVIIDPHDGEIRAMASLRSDPRSAGSPAVSEPFEPGSTLKPLLASRLLQLQRAKPDEVMNTENGTFVLDGRTITDEHKKSEMSLADVIRYSSNIGIVKFTSRFSPREKYDALRDFGFGMPTGLPYPAEAAGTLRLPKEWSKLSPASLAMGYEIAVTPLQLAAAYVPVANGGLLLEPALIHEIRAPDGKVRYHHEPRVIRRVMDENVAAEVRQMLEGVVTGGTSREAAMVNFDVGGKSGTSRRTVGKHGYGAGKYTASFVELFPLQAPQYVMLVKLNNPKGDIFGGSTAAPVSKIVLQAALAASNASLDRSKLATRDPADSLRPLADSSPAARTIADDDTLPPVVLAVGSGRRATAPAATPRAIPDVRGMTAREAAYSLHRAGFRVQLDGLGVARTMSPDAGTLAAGGVLVRVSATP
;
A
#
# COMPACT_ATOMS: atom_id res chain seq x y z
N MET A 1 -26.37 -70.06 -55.59
CA MET A 1 -26.68 -69.25 -54.43
C MET A 1 -25.73 -69.56 -53.23
N HIS A 2 -25.53 -70.83 -52.83
CA HIS A 2 -24.67 -71.16 -51.64
C HIS A 2 -23.18 -70.77 -51.80
N GLY A 3 -22.59 -70.96 -53.02
CA GLY A 3 -21.19 -70.58 -53.26
C GLY A 3 -20.90 -69.07 -53.14
N SER A 4 -21.85 -68.24 -53.64
CA SER A 4 -21.70 -66.77 -53.55
C SER A 4 -21.80 -66.27 -52.11
N LEU A 5 -22.64 -66.94 -51.31
CA LEU A 5 -22.76 -66.61 -49.87
C LEU A 5 -21.50 -66.97 -49.04
N ALA A 6 -20.91 -68.16 -49.41
CA ALA A 6 -19.65 -68.58 -48.74
C ALA A 6 -18.47 -67.68 -49.08
N ILE A 7 -18.36 -67.22 -50.37
CA ILE A 7 -17.31 -66.27 -50.77
C ILE A 7 -17.48 -64.94 -50.05
N PHE A 8 -18.73 -64.45 -49.94
CA PHE A 8 -19.03 -63.21 -49.23
C PHE A 8 -18.69 -63.34 -47.73
N ALA A 9 -19.09 -64.45 -47.09
CA ALA A 9 -18.76 -64.67 -45.68
C ALA A 9 -17.24 -64.75 -45.46
N LEU A 10 -16.50 -65.43 -46.36
CA LEU A 10 -15.05 -65.48 -46.31
C LEU A 10 -14.42 -64.09 -46.47
N ALA A 11 -14.92 -63.28 -47.40
CA ALA A 11 -14.44 -61.90 -47.60
C ALA A 11 -14.68 -61.02 -46.36
N VAL A 12 -15.82 -61.16 -45.69
CA VAL A 12 -16.13 -60.47 -44.43
C VAL A 12 -15.19 -60.92 -43.31
N ILE A 13 -14.92 -62.24 -43.19
CA ILE A 13 -13.98 -62.76 -42.17
C ILE A 13 -12.56 -62.26 -42.43
N VAL A 14 -12.08 -62.29 -43.66
CA VAL A 14 -10.74 -61.80 -44.03
C VAL A 14 -10.66 -60.29 -43.76
N ARG A 15 -11.71 -59.52 -44.08
CA ARG A 15 -11.73 -58.09 -43.77
C ARG A 15 -11.77 -57.81 -42.26
N ALA A 16 -12.54 -58.58 -41.51
CA ALA A 16 -12.55 -58.46 -40.04
C ALA A 16 -11.18 -58.79 -39.43
N ALA A 17 -10.55 -59.88 -39.90
CA ALA A 17 -9.20 -60.22 -39.49
C ALA A 17 -8.16 -59.14 -39.85
N GLN A 18 -8.24 -58.60 -41.07
CA GLN A 18 -7.39 -57.46 -41.49
C GLN A 18 -7.57 -56.24 -40.58
N VAL A 19 -8.80 -55.87 -40.25
CA VAL A 19 -9.09 -54.73 -39.38
C VAL A 19 -8.63 -55.00 -37.95
N GLN A 20 -8.87 -56.21 -37.41
CA GLN A 20 -8.57 -56.56 -36.02
C GLN A 20 -7.12 -56.86 -35.77
N LEU A 21 -6.41 -57.49 -36.72
CA LEU A 21 -5.02 -57.96 -36.52
C LEU A 21 -3.98 -56.97 -37.08
N PHE A 22 -4.24 -56.38 -38.24
CA PHE A 22 -3.27 -55.52 -38.93
C PHE A 22 -3.58 -54.01 -38.86
N GLN A 23 -4.83 -53.64 -38.65
CA GLN A 23 -5.23 -52.24 -38.60
C GLN A 23 -5.78 -51.84 -37.22
N ALA A 24 -5.70 -52.72 -36.22
CA ALA A 24 -6.25 -52.45 -34.89
C ALA A 24 -5.72 -51.14 -34.29
N ASP A 25 -4.43 -50.92 -34.37
CA ASP A 25 -3.82 -49.70 -33.81
C ASP A 25 -4.19 -48.45 -34.59
N LEU A 26 -4.31 -48.55 -35.93
CA LEU A 26 -4.76 -47.40 -36.75
C LEU A 26 -6.21 -47.02 -36.41
N TRP A 27 -7.09 -47.98 -36.21
CA TRP A 27 -8.48 -47.74 -35.85
C TRP A 27 -8.64 -47.34 -34.40
N ARG A 28 -7.83 -47.87 -33.48
CA ARG A 28 -7.74 -47.42 -32.07
C ARG A 28 -7.30 -45.95 -32.03
N HIS A 29 -6.26 -45.57 -32.75
CA HIS A 29 -5.81 -44.19 -32.83
C HIS A 29 -6.83 -43.25 -33.48
N ARG A 30 -7.59 -43.73 -34.47
CA ARG A 30 -8.70 -42.93 -35.05
C ARG A 30 -9.86 -42.78 -34.08
N ALA A 31 -10.26 -43.86 -33.39
CA ALA A 31 -11.31 -43.81 -32.39
C ALA A 31 -10.88 -42.91 -31.21
N GLN A 32 -9.64 -43.02 -30.75
CA GLN A 32 -9.10 -42.13 -29.72
C GLN A 32 -9.11 -40.67 -30.15
N ARG A 33 -8.74 -40.34 -31.41
CA ARG A 33 -8.82 -38.98 -31.93
C ARG A 33 -10.28 -38.45 -32.07
N GLN A 34 -11.25 -39.32 -32.27
CA GLN A 34 -12.66 -38.95 -32.28
C GLN A 34 -13.26 -38.84 -30.88
N GLN A 35 -12.82 -39.69 -29.93
CA GLN A 35 -13.31 -39.72 -28.56
C GLN A 35 -12.62 -38.71 -27.65
N PHE A 36 -11.35 -38.39 -27.93
CA PHE A 36 -10.57 -37.45 -27.14
C PHE A 36 -10.27 -36.18 -27.94
N ALA A 37 -10.87 -35.09 -27.58
CA ALA A 37 -10.39 -33.78 -28.01
C ALA A 37 -9.28 -33.32 -27.05
N ALA A 38 -8.13 -32.95 -27.60
CA ALA A 38 -7.16 -32.20 -26.81
C ALA A 38 -7.79 -30.84 -26.46
N ALA A 39 -8.04 -30.60 -25.22
CA ALA A 39 -8.45 -29.30 -24.73
C ALA A 39 -7.35 -28.77 -23.81
N ASP A 40 -6.84 -27.59 -24.14
CA ASP A 40 -5.99 -26.83 -23.23
C ASP A 40 -6.88 -26.31 -22.10
N ILE A 41 -6.83 -26.96 -20.95
CA ILE A 41 -7.47 -26.42 -19.75
C ILE A 41 -6.45 -25.46 -19.12
N PRO A 42 -6.76 -24.17 -19.04
CA PRO A 42 -5.85 -23.23 -18.39
C PRO A 42 -5.71 -23.59 -16.92
N ALA A 43 -4.47 -23.68 -16.45
CA ALA A 43 -4.18 -23.85 -15.04
C ALA A 43 -4.58 -22.59 -14.28
N PRO A 44 -5.23 -22.70 -13.11
CA PRO A 44 -5.46 -21.56 -12.25
C PRO A 44 -4.10 -20.96 -11.81
N ARG A 45 -3.98 -19.64 -11.91
CA ARG A 45 -2.84 -18.94 -11.30
C ARG A 45 -2.99 -18.96 -9.80
N GLY A 46 -1.89 -19.10 -9.07
CA GLY A 46 -1.82 -18.95 -7.62
C GLY A 46 -2.41 -17.60 -7.17
N ASN A 47 -2.94 -17.57 -5.98
CA ASN A 47 -3.55 -16.36 -5.43
C ASN A 47 -2.49 -15.43 -4.83
N ILE A 48 -2.83 -14.15 -4.73
CA ILE A 48 -2.01 -13.16 -4.02
C ILE A 48 -2.84 -12.68 -2.83
N PHE A 49 -2.27 -12.76 -1.64
CA PHE A 49 -2.89 -12.35 -0.38
C PHE A 49 -2.09 -11.21 0.27
N ASP A 50 -2.74 -10.45 1.13
CA ASP A 50 -2.07 -9.58 2.09
C ASP A 50 -1.50 -10.40 3.26
N VAL A 51 -0.74 -9.77 4.17
CA VAL A 51 -0.14 -10.44 5.33
C VAL A 51 -1.19 -11.04 6.29
N SER A 52 -2.43 -10.56 6.26
CA SER A 52 -3.55 -11.04 7.07
C SER A 52 -4.35 -12.16 6.38
N GLY A 53 -3.97 -12.56 5.17
CA GLY A 53 -4.67 -13.58 4.37
C GLY A 53 -5.85 -13.03 3.57
N VAL A 54 -6.00 -11.71 3.45
CA VAL A 54 -7.04 -11.11 2.62
C VAL A 54 -6.65 -11.21 1.15
N PRO A 55 -7.53 -11.75 0.27
CA PRO A 55 -7.18 -11.96 -1.12
C PRO A 55 -7.08 -10.64 -1.90
N LEU A 56 -5.95 -10.45 -2.55
CA LEU A 56 -5.63 -9.31 -3.41
C LEU A 56 -5.83 -9.63 -4.89
N ALA A 57 -5.48 -10.82 -5.33
CA ALA A 57 -5.78 -11.35 -6.66
C ALA A 57 -6.11 -12.84 -6.55
N GLN A 58 -7.21 -13.25 -7.16
CA GLN A 58 -7.68 -14.64 -7.14
C GLN A 58 -8.01 -15.15 -8.52
N SER A 59 -7.74 -16.44 -8.75
CA SER A 59 -8.21 -17.17 -9.90
C SER A 59 -9.54 -17.84 -9.58
N ARG A 60 -10.60 -17.47 -10.31
CA ARG A 60 -11.92 -18.08 -10.14
C ARG A 60 -12.25 -18.96 -11.33
N PRO A 61 -12.73 -20.19 -11.10
CA PRO A 61 -13.20 -21.03 -12.18
C PRO A 61 -14.41 -20.38 -12.85
N THR A 62 -14.42 -20.40 -14.17
CA THR A 62 -15.53 -19.89 -14.99
C THR A 62 -15.86 -20.89 -16.09
N VAL A 63 -16.99 -20.68 -16.73
CA VAL A 63 -17.39 -21.40 -17.94
C VAL A 63 -17.75 -20.42 -19.05
N ARG A 64 -17.28 -20.71 -20.27
CA ARG A 64 -17.71 -20.03 -21.48
C ARG A 64 -18.79 -20.88 -22.15
N LEU A 65 -19.85 -20.24 -22.58
CA LEU A 65 -20.98 -20.93 -23.15
C LEU A 65 -21.00 -20.83 -24.68
N ARG A 66 -21.23 -21.95 -25.32
CA ARG A 66 -21.48 -22.05 -26.77
C ARG A 66 -22.81 -22.74 -27.01
N VAL A 67 -23.56 -22.23 -27.93
CA VAL A 67 -24.90 -22.76 -28.27
C VAL A 67 -24.91 -23.24 -29.71
N ALA A 68 -25.44 -24.46 -29.94
CA ALA A 68 -25.76 -25.00 -31.22
C ALA A 68 -27.29 -24.88 -31.46
N PRO A 69 -27.79 -23.80 -32.08
CA PRO A 69 -29.22 -23.51 -32.16
C PRO A 69 -30.07 -24.60 -32.85
N LYS A 70 -29.43 -25.36 -33.71
CA LYS A 70 -30.11 -26.50 -34.42
C LYS A 70 -30.38 -27.68 -33.50
N GLU A 71 -29.67 -27.83 -32.41
CA GLU A 71 -29.77 -28.94 -31.47
C GLU A 71 -30.72 -28.66 -30.29
N LEU A 72 -31.17 -27.41 -30.16
CA LEU A 72 -32.05 -26.99 -29.06
C LEU A 72 -33.42 -27.68 -29.18
N LYS A 73 -33.82 -28.39 -28.09
CA LYS A 73 -35.16 -29.00 -28.00
C LYS A 73 -36.25 -27.98 -27.79
N ASP A 74 -36.02 -27.03 -26.85
CA ASP A 74 -36.94 -25.95 -26.51
C ASP A 74 -36.17 -24.61 -26.53
N ARG A 75 -36.36 -23.88 -27.63
CA ARG A 75 -35.74 -22.57 -27.85
C ARG A 75 -36.27 -21.51 -26.89
N ALA A 76 -37.57 -21.60 -26.54
CA ALA A 76 -38.18 -20.63 -25.65
C ALA A 76 -37.68 -20.79 -24.21
N ALA A 77 -37.57 -22.04 -23.74
CA ALA A 77 -36.98 -22.33 -22.43
C ALA A 77 -35.50 -21.92 -22.39
N THR A 78 -34.72 -22.20 -23.45
CA THR A 78 -33.32 -21.79 -23.58
C THR A 78 -33.18 -20.27 -23.54
N ALA A 79 -34.05 -19.55 -24.30
CA ALA A 79 -34.02 -18.07 -24.28
C ALA A 79 -34.29 -17.53 -22.88
N ARG A 80 -35.28 -18.06 -22.16
CA ARG A 80 -35.55 -17.65 -20.77
C ARG A 80 -34.36 -17.92 -19.83
N ALA A 81 -33.77 -19.11 -19.94
CA ALA A 81 -32.63 -19.51 -19.12
C ALA A 81 -31.39 -18.62 -19.36
N LEU A 82 -31.05 -18.34 -20.63
CA LEU A 82 -29.96 -17.45 -21.01
C LEU A 82 -30.23 -16.00 -20.55
N THR A 83 -31.48 -15.53 -20.65
CA THR A 83 -31.87 -14.20 -20.16
C THR A 83 -31.73 -14.12 -18.64
N LYS A 84 -32.15 -15.17 -17.92
CA LYS A 84 -31.99 -15.25 -16.45
C LYS A 84 -30.51 -15.26 -16.03
N LEU A 85 -29.63 -15.85 -16.83
CA LEU A 85 -28.18 -15.86 -16.65
C LEU A 85 -27.53 -14.48 -16.93
N GLY A 86 -28.29 -13.50 -17.43
CA GLY A 86 -27.80 -12.17 -17.76
C GLY A 86 -27.21 -12.02 -19.17
N VAL A 87 -27.41 -12.98 -20.05
CA VAL A 87 -26.96 -12.87 -21.44
C VAL A 87 -27.74 -11.72 -22.15
N PRO A 88 -27.03 -10.79 -22.84
CA PRO A 88 -27.66 -9.68 -23.53
C PRO A 88 -28.67 -10.16 -24.57
N ARG A 89 -29.83 -9.48 -24.72
CA ARG A 89 -30.97 -9.87 -25.59
C ARG A 89 -30.54 -10.17 -27.02
N GLU A 90 -29.63 -9.40 -27.58
CA GLU A 90 -29.10 -9.62 -28.92
C GLU A 90 -28.47 -11.02 -29.06
N TRP A 91 -27.68 -11.44 -28.07
CA TRP A 91 -27.02 -12.75 -28.06
C TRP A 91 -27.98 -13.89 -27.76
N VAL A 92 -29.00 -13.66 -26.94
CA VAL A 92 -30.11 -14.63 -26.75
C VAL A 92 -30.83 -14.89 -28.08
N GLY A 93 -31.13 -13.82 -28.84
CA GLY A 93 -31.73 -13.94 -30.17
C GLY A 93 -30.86 -14.72 -31.16
N ARG A 94 -29.52 -14.44 -31.16
CA ARG A 94 -28.59 -15.19 -32.01
C ARG A 94 -28.48 -16.66 -31.58
N ALA A 95 -28.45 -16.93 -30.28
CA ALA A 95 -28.31 -18.27 -29.69
C ALA A 95 -29.53 -19.16 -29.96
N THR A 96 -30.68 -18.59 -30.24
CA THR A 96 -31.92 -19.33 -30.55
C THR A 96 -32.32 -19.31 -32.03
N ASP A 97 -31.56 -18.64 -32.91
CA ASP A 97 -31.79 -18.57 -34.35
C ASP A 97 -31.41 -19.91 -35.04
N PRO A 98 -32.39 -20.69 -35.59
CA PRO A 98 -32.13 -21.98 -36.20
C PRO A 98 -31.27 -21.94 -37.47
N ARG A 99 -31.09 -20.74 -38.06
CA ARG A 99 -30.24 -20.57 -39.24
C ARG A 99 -28.75 -20.65 -38.89
N ARG A 100 -28.41 -20.42 -37.64
CA ARG A 100 -27.02 -20.48 -37.16
C ARG A 100 -26.64 -21.90 -36.77
N ALA A 101 -25.41 -22.29 -37.13
CA ALA A 101 -24.89 -23.58 -36.72
C ALA A 101 -24.35 -23.52 -35.28
N TRP A 102 -23.74 -22.38 -34.93
CA TRP A 102 -22.97 -22.22 -33.69
C TRP A 102 -22.94 -20.76 -33.25
N VAL A 103 -23.12 -20.49 -31.96
CA VAL A 103 -23.09 -19.16 -31.39
C VAL A 103 -22.26 -19.20 -30.10
N GLU A 104 -21.19 -18.44 -30.03
CA GLU A 104 -20.42 -18.23 -28.82
C GLU A 104 -21.07 -17.10 -28.01
N ILE A 105 -21.41 -17.38 -26.74
CA ILE A 105 -22.03 -16.40 -25.86
C ILE A 105 -20.91 -15.55 -25.24
N PRO A 106 -20.97 -14.22 -25.34
CA PRO A 106 -19.93 -13.36 -24.75
C PRO A 106 -19.94 -13.41 -23.21
N GLY A 107 -18.76 -13.28 -22.66
CA GLY A 107 -18.55 -13.28 -21.21
C GLY A 107 -18.20 -14.65 -20.64
N SER A 108 -17.87 -14.62 -19.36
CA SER A 108 -17.57 -15.79 -18.52
C SER A 108 -18.60 -15.85 -17.40
N TYR A 109 -19.05 -17.04 -17.06
CA TYR A 109 -20.09 -17.26 -16.07
C TYR A 109 -19.54 -18.14 -14.96
N SER A 110 -20.00 -17.95 -13.71
CA SER A 110 -19.63 -18.89 -12.67
C SER A 110 -20.22 -20.28 -12.97
N PRO A 111 -19.55 -21.38 -12.61
CA PRO A 111 -20.10 -22.73 -12.81
C PRO A 111 -21.48 -22.91 -12.15
N GLY A 112 -21.70 -22.29 -10.97
CA GLY A 112 -22.98 -22.34 -10.27
C GLY A 112 -24.11 -21.64 -11.01
N ASP A 113 -23.87 -20.42 -11.53
CA ASP A 113 -24.87 -19.66 -12.28
C ASP A 113 -25.19 -20.34 -13.61
N ALA A 114 -24.18 -20.89 -14.29
CA ALA A 114 -24.31 -21.57 -15.56
C ALA A 114 -24.94 -22.98 -15.44
N ALA A 115 -24.97 -23.59 -14.25
CA ALA A 115 -25.43 -24.96 -14.04
C ALA A 115 -26.83 -25.23 -14.65
N ALA A 116 -27.74 -24.27 -14.50
CA ALA A 116 -29.09 -24.40 -15.04
C ALA A 116 -29.16 -24.49 -16.57
N VAL A 117 -28.18 -23.95 -17.29
CA VAL A 117 -28.13 -23.93 -18.76
C VAL A 117 -27.20 -25.00 -19.32
N THR A 118 -26.16 -25.39 -18.64
CA THR A 118 -25.16 -26.38 -19.14
C THR A 118 -25.73 -27.79 -19.33
N HIS A 119 -26.83 -28.12 -18.62
CA HIS A 119 -27.53 -29.39 -18.79
C HIS A 119 -28.54 -29.40 -19.98
N MET A 120 -28.78 -28.25 -20.62
CA MET A 120 -29.70 -28.15 -21.72
C MET A 120 -29.04 -28.65 -23.02
N ARG A 121 -29.76 -29.50 -23.75
CA ARG A 121 -29.28 -30.01 -25.06
C ARG A 121 -29.02 -28.85 -26.01
N GLY A 122 -27.85 -28.87 -26.68
CA GLY A 122 -27.42 -27.84 -27.60
C GLY A 122 -26.71 -26.68 -26.95
N ILE A 123 -26.47 -26.73 -25.62
CA ILE A 123 -25.57 -25.82 -24.91
C ILE A 123 -24.32 -26.57 -24.51
N TYR A 124 -23.18 -25.99 -24.81
CA TYR A 124 -21.85 -26.52 -24.54
C TYR A 124 -21.10 -25.53 -23.66
N SER A 125 -20.35 -26.04 -22.70
CA SER A 125 -19.54 -25.24 -21.80
C SER A 125 -18.06 -25.61 -21.92
N ASP A 126 -17.20 -24.60 -22.03
CA ASP A 126 -15.76 -24.77 -21.91
C ASP A 126 -15.30 -24.20 -20.59
N PRO A 127 -14.48 -24.95 -19.85
CA PRO A 127 -13.89 -24.43 -18.63
C PRO A 127 -12.96 -23.26 -18.94
N GLY A 128 -12.95 -22.29 -18.09
CA GLY A 128 -12.07 -21.13 -18.12
C GLY A 128 -11.64 -20.74 -16.71
N VAL A 129 -10.71 -19.83 -16.64
CA VAL A 129 -10.28 -19.21 -15.39
C VAL A 129 -10.30 -17.70 -15.61
N GLU A 130 -10.89 -16.99 -14.67
CA GLU A 130 -10.88 -15.54 -14.64
C GLU A 130 -10.01 -15.06 -13.47
N ARG A 131 -9.14 -14.09 -13.76
CA ARG A 131 -8.34 -13.43 -12.73
C ARG A 131 -9.09 -12.23 -12.19
N VAL A 132 -9.44 -12.26 -10.91
CA VAL A 132 -10.22 -11.22 -10.22
C VAL A 132 -9.32 -10.45 -9.27
N TYR A 133 -9.39 -9.14 -9.36
CA TYR A 133 -8.67 -8.20 -8.49
C TYR A 133 -9.68 -7.45 -7.63
N THR A 134 -9.47 -7.44 -6.32
CA THR A 134 -10.40 -6.85 -5.35
C THR A 134 -10.01 -5.43 -4.92
N GLN A 135 -8.99 -4.84 -5.56
CA GLN A 135 -8.23 -3.71 -5.06
C GLN A 135 -8.61 -2.37 -5.67
N ARG A 136 -8.36 -1.32 -4.88
CA ARG A 136 -8.32 0.07 -5.34
C ARG A 136 -7.13 0.29 -6.30
N GLU A 137 -7.11 1.44 -6.98
CA GLU A 137 -6.17 1.71 -8.07
C GLU A 137 -4.70 1.62 -7.65
N ALA A 138 -4.32 2.18 -6.48
CA ALA A 138 -2.92 2.20 -6.07
C ALA A 138 -2.39 0.78 -5.76
N MET A 139 -3.16 -0.04 -5.05
CA MET A 139 -2.79 -1.44 -4.82
C MET A 139 -2.75 -2.24 -6.12
N ARG A 140 -3.69 -2.00 -7.05
CA ARG A 140 -3.70 -2.66 -8.35
C ARG A 140 -2.44 -2.35 -9.16
N ARG A 141 -1.90 -1.14 -9.06
CA ARG A 141 -0.61 -0.77 -9.69
C ARG A 141 0.55 -1.58 -9.10
N LEU A 142 0.51 -1.89 -7.82
CA LEU A 142 1.51 -2.73 -7.17
C LEU A 142 1.36 -4.21 -7.57
N VAL A 143 0.16 -4.76 -7.43
CA VAL A 143 -0.13 -6.16 -7.78
C VAL A 143 0.03 -6.39 -9.28
N GLY A 144 -0.37 -5.43 -10.10
CA GLY A 144 -0.36 -5.57 -11.56
C GLY A 144 -1.59 -6.31 -12.07
N MET A 145 -1.53 -6.76 -13.32
CA MET A 145 -2.64 -7.45 -13.98
C MET A 145 -2.17 -8.47 -15.03
N VAL A 146 -3.08 -9.34 -15.40
CA VAL A 146 -2.96 -10.21 -16.58
C VAL A 146 -3.84 -9.70 -17.71
N ASP A 147 -3.47 -10.03 -18.96
CA ASP A 147 -4.31 -9.77 -20.13
C ASP A 147 -5.49 -10.77 -20.21
N ALA A 148 -6.37 -10.59 -21.19
CA ALA A 148 -7.53 -11.48 -21.43
C ALA A 148 -7.15 -12.95 -21.70
N ARG A 149 -5.89 -13.24 -22.00
CA ARG A 149 -5.35 -14.59 -22.19
C ARG A 149 -4.69 -15.16 -20.93
N GLY A 150 -4.67 -14.39 -19.83
CA GLY A 150 -4.01 -14.79 -18.58
C GLY A 150 -2.51 -14.56 -18.57
N VAL A 151 -1.96 -13.80 -19.53
CA VAL A 151 -0.53 -13.45 -19.58
C VAL A 151 -0.29 -12.24 -18.71
N ALA A 152 0.70 -12.31 -17.83
CA ALA A 152 1.07 -11.21 -16.95
C ALA A 152 1.60 -10.00 -17.75
N VAL A 153 1.15 -8.81 -17.39
CA VAL A 153 1.45 -7.56 -18.12
C VAL A 153 2.37 -6.65 -17.31
N ASP A 154 2.10 -6.49 -16.04
CA ASP A 154 2.83 -5.56 -15.16
C ASP A 154 2.81 -5.99 -13.68
N GLY A 155 3.45 -5.19 -12.83
CA GLY A 155 3.46 -5.36 -11.38
C GLY A 155 4.02 -6.69 -10.90
N LEU A 156 3.55 -7.13 -9.73
CA LEU A 156 3.94 -8.41 -9.14
C LEU A 156 3.45 -9.61 -9.95
N GLU A 157 2.31 -9.48 -10.65
CA GLU A 157 1.85 -10.51 -11.58
C GLU A 157 2.92 -10.85 -12.62
N LEU A 158 3.64 -9.82 -13.12
CA LEU A 158 4.71 -10.01 -14.10
C LEU A 158 5.98 -10.57 -13.47
N THR A 159 6.42 -10.00 -12.35
CA THR A 159 7.67 -10.42 -11.71
C THR A 159 7.58 -11.84 -11.16
N LEU A 160 6.42 -12.21 -10.62
CA LEU A 160 6.17 -13.52 -9.99
C LEU A 160 5.48 -14.50 -10.94
N ASP A 161 5.43 -14.20 -12.26
CA ASP A 161 4.69 -15.02 -13.23
C ASP A 161 5.11 -16.49 -13.21
N SER A 162 6.41 -16.78 -13.04
CA SER A 162 6.92 -18.14 -12.96
C SER A 162 6.43 -18.95 -11.74
N LEU A 163 6.09 -18.26 -10.65
CA LEU A 163 5.54 -18.87 -9.44
C LEU A 163 4.02 -18.96 -9.50
N LEU A 164 3.40 -17.85 -9.92
CA LEU A 164 1.95 -17.75 -9.98
C LEU A 164 1.33 -18.59 -11.10
N ARG A 165 2.06 -18.78 -12.20
CA ARG A 165 1.56 -19.54 -13.35
C ARG A 165 1.52 -21.04 -12.99
N GLY A 166 0.33 -21.62 -13.01
CA GLY A 166 0.18 -23.06 -12.88
C GLY A 166 0.72 -23.83 -14.08
N GLU A 167 0.95 -25.09 -13.90
CA GLU A 167 1.36 -25.97 -14.99
C GLU A 167 0.16 -26.32 -15.88
N GLN A 168 0.23 -25.89 -17.14
CA GLN A 168 -0.75 -26.28 -18.15
C GLN A 168 -0.57 -27.76 -18.46
N ARG A 169 -1.59 -28.54 -18.25
CA ARG A 169 -1.60 -29.93 -18.71
C ARG A 169 -2.55 -30.07 -19.90
N VAL A 170 -2.06 -30.67 -20.98
CA VAL A 170 -2.88 -31.05 -22.10
C VAL A 170 -3.75 -32.21 -21.66
N THR A 171 -4.97 -31.94 -21.26
CA THR A 171 -5.91 -32.97 -20.83
C THR A 171 -6.67 -33.49 -22.05
N ARG A 172 -6.64 -34.80 -22.25
CA ARG A 172 -7.48 -35.47 -23.23
C ARG A 172 -8.90 -35.62 -22.66
N LEU A 173 -9.77 -34.69 -23.03
CA LEU A 173 -11.18 -34.78 -22.63
C LEU A 173 -11.88 -35.85 -23.42
N ALA A 174 -12.39 -36.89 -22.75
CA ALA A 174 -13.28 -37.85 -23.35
C ALA A 174 -14.63 -37.16 -23.67
N ARG A 175 -15.15 -37.41 -24.87
CA ARG A 175 -16.48 -36.99 -25.29
C ARG A 175 -17.32 -38.22 -25.56
N ASP A 176 -18.58 -38.18 -25.12
CA ASP A 176 -19.53 -39.22 -25.51
C ASP A 176 -19.88 -39.11 -27.02
N SER A 177 -20.60 -40.09 -27.52
CA SER A 177 -21.06 -40.11 -28.92
C SER A 177 -21.94 -38.92 -29.32
N ARG A 178 -22.37 -38.11 -28.35
CA ARG A 178 -23.16 -36.90 -28.52
C ARG A 178 -22.35 -35.62 -28.38
N GLY A 179 -21.01 -35.76 -28.17
CA GLY A 179 -20.11 -34.64 -27.98
C GLY A 179 -20.11 -34.05 -26.56
N ALA A 180 -20.90 -34.62 -25.64
CA ALA A 180 -20.88 -34.19 -24.25
C ALA A 180 -19.60 -34.68 -23.57
N ARG A 181 -19.07 -33.88 -22.69
CA ARG A 181 -17.84 -34.16 -21.95
C ARG A 181 -18.09 -35.29 -20.94
N ILE A 182 -17.26 -36.33 -20.97
CA ILE A 182 -17.19 -37.33 -19.91
C ILE A 182 -16.13 -36.85 -18.96
N ASP A 183 -16.42 -36.73 -17.67
CA ASP A 183 -15.47 -36.34 -16.68
C ASP A 183 -14.23 -37.24 -16.71
N ALA A 184 -13.07 -36.61 -16.90
CA ALA A 184 -11.81 -37.34 -16.80
C ALA A 184 -11.52 -37.62 -15.31
N PRO A 185 -10.80 -38.69 -14.98
CA PRO A 185 -10.34 -38.94 -13.61
C PRO A 185 -9.59 -37.71 -13.06
N ASP A 186 -9.67 -37.50 -11.76
CA ASP A 186 -9.10 -36.36 -11.01
C ASP A 186 -7.58 -36.13 -11.24
N ASP A 187 -6.85 -37.17 -11.66
CA ASP A 187 -5.42 -37.15 -12.00
C ASP A 187 -5.03 -36.25 -13.20
N SER A 188 -6.01 -35.71 -13.91
CA SER A 188 -5.78 -34.87 -15.10
C SER A 188 -6.08 -33.38 -14.88
N ALA A 189 -6.40 -32.96 -13.66
CA ALA A 189 -6.61 -31.55 -13.36
C ALA A 189 -5.29 -30.76 -13.49
N PRO A 190 -5.31 -29.57 -14.13
CA PRO A 190 -4.11 -28.74 -14.20
C PRO A 190 -3.69 -28.28 -12.79
N GLU A 191 -2.41 -28.32 -12.50
CA GLU A 191 -1.89 -27.90 -11.20
C GLU A 191 -1.92 -26.36 -11.11
N PRO A 192 -2.53 -25.78 -10.04
CA PRO A 192 -2.48 -24.35 -9.82
C PRO A 192 -1.06 -23.87 -9.57
N GLY A 193 -0.81 -22.58 -9.76
CA GLY A 193 0.43 -21.94 -9.34
C GLY A 193 0.52 -21.77 -7.82
N ASP A 194 1.71 -21.37 -7.35
CA ASP A 194 1.96 -21.10 -5.94
C ASP A 194 1.20 -19.86 -5.47
N ASP A 195 0.64 -19.89 -4.28
CA ASP A 195 0.06 -18.75 -3.62
C ASP A 195 1.16 -17.86 -3.01
N VAL A 196 1.00 -16.55 -3.12
CA VAL A 196 1.94 -15.55 -2.61
C VAL A 196 1.25 -14.69 -1.55
N VAL A 197 1.84 -14.64 -0.37
CA VAL A 197 1.44 -13.72 0.71
C VAL A 197 2.39 -12.54 0.70
N LEU A 198 1.87 -11.34 0.52
CA LEU A 198 2.64 -10.11 0.57
C LEU A 198 2.85 -9.64 2.01
N THR A 199 3.85 -8.80 2.22
CA THR A 199 4.09 -8.11 3.48
C THR A 199 3.10 -6.96 3.73
N ILE A 200 2.40 -6.52 2.68
CA ILE A 200 1.42 -5.45 2.72
C ILE A 200 0.26 -5.83 3.66
N ASN A 201 -0.12 -4.90 4.53
CA ASN A 201 -1.36 -4.96 5.30
C ASN A 201 -2.44 -4.15 4.56
N GLN A 202 -3.49 -4.80 4.09
CA GLN A 202 -4.52 -4.15 3.27
C GLN A 202 -5.18 -2.96 3.99
N SER A 203 -5.40 -3.08 5.28
CA SER A 203 -6.02 -2.00 6.06
C SER A 203 -5.15 -0.75 6.10
N LEU A 204 -3.86 -0.92 6.36
CA LEU A 204 -2.90 0.18 6.38
C LEU A 204 -2.69 0.77 4.98
N GLN A 205 -2.73 -0.07 3.96
CA GLN A 205 -2.67 0.35 2.56
C GLN A 205 -3.87 1.23 2.19
N GLU A 206 -5.11 0.80 2.54
CA GLU A 206 -6.32 1.58 2.26
C GLU A 206 -6.36 2.90 3.04
N ILE A 207 -5.89 2.91 4.29
CA ILE A 207 -5.72 4.13 5.08
C ILE A 207 -4.77 5.09 4.35
N SER A 208 -3.62 4.57 3.89
CA SER A 208 -2.62 5.37 3.18
C SER A 208 -3.15 5.91 1.85
N GLU A 209 -3.89 5.10 1.09
CA GLU A 209 -4.51 5.52 -0.18
C GLU A 209 -5.52 6.65 0.03
N ARG A 210 -6.41 6.52 1.01
CA ARG A 210 -7.42 7.56 1.33
C ARG A 210 -6.76 8.85 1.80
N ALA A 211 -5.79 8.75 2.72
CA ALA A 211 -5.05 9.92 3.20
C ALA A 211 -4.32 10.64 2.05
N LEU A 212 -3.78 9.86 1.09
CA LEU A 212 -3.13 10.41 -0.09
C LEU A 212 -4.13 11.05 -1.05
N GLU A 213 -5.28 10.42 -1.32
CA GLU A 213 -6.38 10.99 -2.11
C GLU A 213 -6.82 12.35 -1.56
N ASP A 214 -7.08 12.41 -0.25
CA ASP A 214 -7.51 13.64 0.43
C ASP A 214 -6.42 14.72 0.39
N ALA A 215 -5.15 14.33 0.59
CA ALA A 215 -4.02 15.24 0.49
C ALA A 215 -3.85 15.82 -0.92
N LEU A 216 -4.01 15.00 -1.97
CA LEU A 216 -3.93 15.45 -3.36
C LEU A 216 -5.09 16.41 -3.70
N ALA A 217 -6.29 16.11 -3.23
CA ALA A 217 -7.46 16.98 -3.42
C ALA A 217 -7.27 18.34 -2.71
N GLY A 218 -6.82 18.32 -1.45
CA GLY A 218 -6.61 19.52 -0.64
C GLY A 218 -5.47 20.41 -1.14
N THR A 219 -4.34 19.81 -1.53
CA THR A 219 -3.16 20.55 -1.99
C THR A 219 -3.11 20.76 -3.50
N LYS A 220 -4.04 20.18 -4.27
CA LYS A 220 -4.03 20.15 -5.75
C LYS A 220 -2.67 19.69 -6.31
N ALA A 221 -2.05 18.73 -5.65
CA ALA A 221 -0.77 18.17 -6.08
C ALA A 221 -0.95 17.26 -7.31
N ASP A 222 0.08 17.16 -8.14
CA ASP A 222 0.07 16.35 -9.37
C ASP A 222 0.15 14.84 -9.09
N GLY A 223 0.37 14.44 -7.84
CA GLY A 223 0.48 13.08 -7.37
C GLY A 223 1.23 13.00 -6.06
N GLY A 224 1.37 11.80 -5.52
CA GLY A 224 2.09 11.57 -4.28
C GLY A 224 2.37 10.09 -4.04
N ASP A 225 3.12 9.84 -2.98
CA ASP A 225 3.53 8.51 -2.54
C ASP A 225 3.51 8.43 -1.01
N ILE A 226 3.06 7.30 -0.48
CA ILE A 226 3.22 6.92 0.92
C ILE A 226 3.86 5.54 0.96
N VAL A 227 4.97 5.41 1.70
CA VAL A 227 5.66 4.14 1.94
C VAL A 227 5.80 3.95 3.43
N ILE A 228 5.39 2.78 3.95
CA ILE A 228 5.51 2.42 5.36
C ILE A 228 6.30 1.11 5.45
N ILE A 229 7.41 1.13 6.20
CA ILE A 229 8.29 -0.02 6.41
C ILE A 229 8.34 -0.32 7.90
N ASP A 230 8.25 -1.59 8.25
CA ASP A 230 8.56 -2.08 9.58
C ASP A 230 10.10 -2.11 9.74
N PRO A 231 10.68 -1.36 10.68
CA PRO A 231 12.12 -1.30 10.82
C PRO A 231 12.76 -2.56 11.42
N HIS A 232 11.98 -3.49 11.95
CA HIS A 232 12.51 -4.70 12.59
C HIS A 232 12.80 -5.82 11.59
N ASP A 233 11.96 -5.93 10.56
CA ASP A 233 12.03 -7.01 9.58
C ASP A 233 12.27 -6.52 8.14
N GLY A 234 12.15 -5.19 7.89
CA GLY A 234 12.26 -4.61 6.55
C GLY A 234 11.01 -4.78 5.71
N GLU A 235 9.93 -5.36 6.26
CA GLU A 235 8.69 -5.58 5.53
C GLU A 235 7.97 -4.28 5.19
N ILE A 236 7.55 -4.16 3.94
CA ILE A 236 6.75 -3.02 3.47
C ILE A 236 5.30 -3.28 3.86
N ARG A 237 4.79 -2.52 4.84
CA ARG A 237 3.42 -2.64 5.35
C ARG A 237 2.40 -1.91 4.49
N ALA A 238 2.81 -0.82 3.82
CA ALA A 238 2.01 -0.11 2.82
C ALA A 238 2.90 0.58 1.80
N MET A 239 2.46 0.62 0.54
CA MET A 239 3.12 1.34 -0.55
C MET A 239 2.06 1.87 -1.51
N ALA A 240 1.58 3.09 -1.24
CA ALA A 240 0.55 3.76 -2.02
C ALA A 240 1.16 4.82 -2.93
N SER A 241 0.78 4.81 -4.20
CA SER A 241 1.20 5.81 -5.20
C SER A 241 0.01 6.25 -6.02
N LEU A 242 -0.23 7.55 -6.11
CA LEU A 242 -1.26 8.15 -6.94
C LEU A 242 -0.66 9.20 -7.87
N ARG A 243 -1.16 9.25 -9.09
CA ARG A 243 -0.74 10.22 -10.11
C ARG A 243 -1.98 10.79 -10.82
N SER A 244 -1.95 12.07 -11.13
CA SER A 244 -2.98 12.73 -11.94
C SER A 244 -2.95 12.27 -13.40
N ASP A 245 -1.81 11.81 -13.92
CA ASP A 245 -1.72 11.18 -15.25
C ASP A 245 -2.02 9.68 -15.14
N PRO A 246 -3.13 9.20 -15.69
CA PRO A 246 -3.50 7.77 -15.64
C PRO A 246 -2.55 6.86 -16.43
N ARG A 247 -1.71 7.42 -17.30
CA ARG A 247 -0.72 6.66 -18.08
C ARG A 247 0.53 6.28 -17.30
N SER A 248 0.70 6.79 -16.08
CA SER A 248 1.77 6.35 -15.19
C SER A 248 1.59 4.86 -14.88
N ALA A 249 2.48 4.03 -15.41
CA ALA A 249 2.46 2.58 -15.24
C ALA A 249 3.24 2.15 -13.99
N GLY A 250 2.84 1.05 -13.39
CA GLY A 250 3.52 0.45 -12.24
C GLY A 250 3.42 1.29 -10.96
N SER A 251 4.33 1.03 -10.01
CA SER A 251 4.42 1.75 -8.73
C SER A 251 5.49 2.85 -8.77
N PRO A 252 5.10 4.13 -8.83
CA PRO A 252 6.04 5.25 -8.80
C PRO A 252 6.94 5.29 -7.56
N ALA A 253 6.52 4.69 -6.45
CA ALA A 253 7.31 4.61 -5.23
C ALA A 253 8.66 3.88 -5.43
N VAL A 254 8.75 3.01 -6.44
CA VAL A 254 9.99 2.27 -6.79
C VAL A 254 10.62 2.73 -8.09
N SER A 255 9.88 3.42 -8.97
CA SER A 255 10.33 3.71 -10.34
C SER A 255 10.56 5.19 -10.66
N GLU A 256 10.08 6.13 -9.81
CA GLU A 256 10.21 7.58 -10.03
C GLU A 256 11.14 8.24 -9.01
N PRO A 257 12.45 8.39 -9.30
CA PRO A 257 13.38 9.09 -8.43
C PRO A 257 13.08 10.58 -8.34
N PHE A 258 13.38 11.17 -7.18
CA PHE A 258 13.29 12.60 -6.92
C PHE A 258 14.45 13.07 -6.06
N GLU A 259 14.75 14.36 -6.04
CA GLU A 259 15.74 14.93 -5.14
C GLU A 259 15.18 15.03 -3.73
N PRO A 260 15.78 14.36 -2.71
CA PRO A 260 15.21 14.24 -1.37
C PRO A 260 15.21 15.56 -0.58
N GLY A 261 16.04 16.52 -0.98
CA GLY A 261 16.17 17.78 -0.27
C GLY A 261 16.59 17.57 1.19
N SER A 262 16.01 18.35 2.08
CA SER A 262 16.40 18.37 3.50
C SER A 262 16.17 17.07 4.27
N THR A 263 15.44 16.09 3.73
CA THR A 263 15.33 14.76 4.36
C THR A 263 16.65 13.99 4.36
N LEU A 264 17.65 14.41 3.58
CA LEU A 264 18.98 13.80 3.57
C LEU A 264 19.85 14.24 4.78
N LYS A 265 19.56 15.39 5.40
CA LYS A 265 20.40 16.01 6.44
C LYS A 265 20.62 15.12 7.67
N PRO A 266 19.60 14.45 8.24
CA PRO A 266 19.82 13.56 9.39
C PRO A 266 20.76 12.39 9.10
N LEU A 267 20.73 11.86 7.87
CA LEU A 267 21.60 10.75 7.46
C LEU A 267 23.07 11.19 7.35
N LEU A 268 23.31 12.42 6.88
CA LEU A 268 24.66 12.99 6.89
C LEU A 268 25.12 13.38 8.31
N ALA A 269 24.20 13.88 9.14
CA ALA A 269 24.50 14.15 10.56
C ALA A 269 24.88 12.86 11.31
N SER A 270 24.17 11.77 11.09
CA SER A 270 24.52 10.47 11.69
C SER A 270 25.94 10.03 11.34
N ARG A 271 26.39 10.29 10.12
CA ARG A 271 27.76 9.97 9.72
C ARG A 271 28.80 10.86 10.40
N LEU A 272 28.49 12.16 10.61
CA LEU A 272 29.37 13.06 11.40
C LEU A 272 29.51 12.57 12.84
N LEU A 273 28.41 12.16 13.46
CA LEU A 273 28.39 11.60 14.82
C LEU A 273 29.16 10.28 14.88
N GLN A 274 28.90 9.36 13.97
CA GLN A 274 29.56 8.05 13.86
C GLN A 274 31.09 8.18 13.73
N LEU A 275 31.56 9.18 12.98
CA LEU A 275 32.99 9.46 12.81
C LEU A 275 33.55 10.39 13.89
N GLN A 276 32.74 10.74 14.90
CA GLN A 276 33.11 11.70 15.99
C GLN A 276 33.62 13.05 15.45
N ARG A 277 33.11 13.47 14.28
CA ARG A 277 33.50 14.76 13.66
C ARG A 277 32.56 15.89 14.03
N ALA A 278 31.49 15.61 14.74
CA ALA A 278 30.61 16.59 15.33
C ALA A 278 29.93 15.98 16.56
N LYS A 279 29.39 16.86 17.42
CA LYS A 279 28.50 16.49 18.52
C LYS A 279 27.14 17.14 18.33
N PRO A 280 26.07 16.60 18.95
CA PRO A 280 24.72 17.16 18.82
C PRO A 280 24.63 18.63 19.27
N ASP A 281 25.36 19.00 20.33
CA ASP A 281 25.40 20.32 20.94
C ASP A 281 26.46 21.25 20.34
N GLU A 282 27.31 20.76 19.44
CA GLU A 282 28.36 21.54 18.82
C GLU A 282 27.78 22.67 17.95
N VAL A 283 28.19 23.90 18.24
CA VAL A 283 27.66 25.11 17.59
C VAL A 283 28.45 25.49 16.35
N MET A 284 27.73 25.88 15.31
CA MET A 284 28.25 26.35 14.02
C MET A 284 27.67 27.74 13.72
N ASN A 285 28.55 28.67 13.30
CA ASN A 285 28.12 29.97 12.79
C ASN A 285 27.32 29.79 11.47
N THR A 286 26.07 30.25 11.46
CA THR A 286 25.14 30.17 10.32
C THR A 286 24.93 31.53 9.62
N GLU A 287 25.84 32.50 9.84
CA GLU A 287 25.96 33.76 9.09
C GLU A 287 24.63 34.56 9.02
N ASN A 288 23.85 34.55 10.11
CA ASN A 288 22.51 35.17 10.14
C ASN A 288 21.61 34.75 8.96
N GLY A 289 21.77 33.52 8.48
CA GLY A 289 20.94 32.91 7.44
C GLY A 289 21.29 33.29 5.99
N THR A 290 22.50 33.82 5.76
CA THR A 290 22.98 34.09 4.39
C THR A 290 24.49 33.84 4.29
N PHE A 291 24.89 32.86 3.47
CA PHE A 291 26.26 32.44 3.29
C PHE A 291 26.62 32.35 1.80
N VAL A 292 27.77 32.88 1.42
CA VAL A 292 28.29 32.80 0.04
C VAL A 292 29.41 31.79 -0.03
N LEU A 293 29.24 30.76 -0.87
CA LEU A 293 30.22 29.73 -1.14
C LEU A 293 30.51 29.66 -2.62
N ASP A 294 31.74 29.93 -3.02
CA ASP A 294 32.19 29.89 -4.44
C ASP A 294 31.23 30.65 -5.41
N GLY A 295 30.77 31.83 -4.97
CA GLY A 295 29.86 32.70 -5.75
C GLY A 295 28.38 32.29 -5.71
N ARG A 296 28.03 31.18 -5.05
CA ARG A 296 26.63 30.77 -4.81
C ARG A 296 26.16 31.25 -3.45
N THR A 297 25.03 31.94 -3.41
CA THR A 297 24.38 32.33 -2.15
C THR A 297 23.53 31.15 -1.65
N ILE A 298 23.80 30.72 -0.43
CA ILE A 298 23.03 29.72 0.33
C ILE A 298 22.25 30.48 1.41
N THR A 299 20.98 30.18 1.55
CA THR A 299 20.08 30.84 2.50
C THR A 299 19.39 29.83 3.39
N ASP A 300 19.15 30.23 4.63
CA ASP A 300 18.31 29.51 5.60
C ASP A 300 16.95 30.21 5.72
N GLU A 301 15.88 29.41 5.79
CA GLU A 301 14.54 29.89 6.11
C GLU A 301 14.48 30.46 7.53
N HIS A 302 15.12 29.78 8.47
CA HIS A 302 15.22 30.19 9.87
C HIS A 302 16.56 30.88 10.10
N LYS A 303 16.55 32.22 10.14
CA LYS A 303 17.78 33.01 10.24
C LYS A 303 18.25 33.07 11.69
N LYS A 304 19.41 32.52 11.97
CA LYS A 304 20.14 32.62 13.25
C LYS A 304 21.62 32.86 12.97
N SER A 305 22.31 33.50 13.93
CA SER A 305 23.76 33.69 13.85
C SER A 305 24.50 32.37 14.02
N GLU A 306 24.01 31.53 14.92
CA GLU A 306 24.63 30.27 15.31
C GLU A 306 23.57 29.21 15.55
N MET A 307 23.88 27.94 15.24
CA MET A 307 23.04 26.78 15.49
C MET A 307 23.90 25.60 15.93
N SER A 308 23.43 24.84 16.92
CA SER A 308 23.97 23.51 17.20
C SER A 308 23.68 22.54 16.06
N LEU A 309 24.36 21.39 15.98
CA LEU A 309 24.05 20.36 14.99
C LEU A 309 22.58 19.90 15.16
N ALA A 310 22.10 19.77 16.38
CA ALA A 310 20.70 19.46 16.67
C ALA A 310 19.76 20.55 16.14
N ASP A 311 20.10 21.84 16.31
CA ASP A 311 19.32 22.94 15.74
C ASP A 311 19.37 22.99 14.21
N VAL A 312 20.50 22.63 13.61
CA VAL A 312 20.63 22.51 12.14
C VAL A 312 19.62 21.49 11.58
N ILE A 313 19.41 20.38 12.27
CA ILE A 313 18.39 19.39 11.89
C ILE A 313 16.99 19.92 12.23
N ARG A 314 16.78 20.47 13.42
CA ARG A 314 15.51 21.01 13.93
C ARG A 314 14.91 22.07 13.01
N TYR A 315 15.72 23.07 12.63
CA TYR A 315 15.31 24.20 11.78
C TYR A 315 15.68 24.02 10.31
N SER A 316 16.25 22.87 9.98
CA SER A 316 16.62 22.52 8.61
C SER A 316 17.61 23.49 7.95
N SER A 317 18.61 24.00 8.70
CA SER A 317 19.60 24.95 8.18
C SER A 317 20.41 24.34 7.01
N ASN A 318 20.42 25.04 5.89
CA ASN A 318 21.25 24.72 4.73
C ASN A 318 22.72 25.09 4.99
N ILE A 319 22.94 26.24 5.59
CA ILE A 319 24.26 26.78 5.89
C ILE A 319 24.95 25.88 6.92
N GLY A 320 24.24 25.55 8.01
CA GLY A 320 24.80 24.70 9.06
C GLY A 320 25.22 23.33 8.54
N ILE A 321 24.34 22.65 7.80
CA ILE A 321 24.68 21.30 7.28
C ILE A 321 25.81 21.33 6.24
N VAL A 322 25.89 22.37 5.39
CA VAL A 322 26.98 22.53 4.43
C VAL A 322 28.30 22.70 5.17
N LYS A 323 28.35 23.56 6.20
CA LYS A 323 29.55 23.79 7.00
C LYS A 323 29.95 22.56 7.83
N PHE A 324 29.01 21.88 8.50
CA PHE A 324 29.34 20.65 9.22
C PHE A 324 29.86 19.56 8.28
N THR A 325 29.21 19.35 7.14
CA THR A 325 29.61 18.31 6.18
C THR A 325 30.79 18.68 5.30
N SER A 326 31.33 19.92 5.36
CA SER A 326 32.61 20.27 4.75
C SER A 326 33.80 19.54 5.39
N ARG A 327 33.59 18.96 6.58
CA ARG A 327 34.54 18.09 7.26
C ARG A 327 34.75 16.74 6.58
N PHE A 328 33.86 16.36 5.67
CA PHE A 328 34.02 15.18 4.83
C PHE A 328 34.87 15.50 3.60
N SER A 329 35.77 14.60 3.24
CA SER A 329 36.28 14.55 1.89
C SER A 329 35.15 14.18 0.90
N PRO A 330 35.29 14.48 -0.39
CA PRO A 330 34.32 14.05 -1.39
C PRO A 330 34.05 12.54 -1.37
N ARG A 331 35.08 11.74 -1.15
CA ARG A 331 34.96 10.28 -1.07
C ARG A 331 34.15 9.84 0.14
N GLU A 332 34.42 10.37 1.32
CA GLU A 332 33.69 10.05 2.54
C GLU A 332 32.22 10.45 2.45
N LYS A 333 31.91 11.60 1.82
CA LYS A 333 30.52 12.03 1.60
C LYS A 333 29.79 11.09 0.64
N TYR A 334 30.46 10.65 -0.43
CA TYR A 334 29.92 9.65 -1.34
C TYR A 334 29.67 8.32 -0.64
N ASP A 335 30.68 7.82 0.09
CA ASP A 335 30.57 6.55 0.80
C ASP A 335 29.46 6.61 1.89
N ALA A 336 29.32 7.74 2.62
CA ALA A 336 28.23 7.95 3.56
C ALA A 336 26.85 7.75 2.90
N LEU A 337 26.62 8.38 1.73
CA LEU A 337 25.35 8.24 1.02
C LEU A 337 25.16 6.84 0.42
N ARG A 338 26.25 6.24 -0.06
CA ARG A 338 26.24 4.87 -0.60
C ARG A 338 25.94 3.82 0.46
N ASP A 339 26.42 4.02 1.69
CA ASP A 339 26.18 3.12 2.82
C ASP A 339 24.70 3.04 3.20
N PHE A 340 23.91 4.11 2.98
CA PHE A 340 22.45 4.12 3.11
C PHE A 340 21.68 3.51 1.94
N GLY A 341 22.38 2.97 0.92
CA GLY A 341 21.78 2.29 -0.23
C GLY A 341 21.48 3.19 -1.43
N PHE A 342 21.81 4.49 -1.41
CA PHE A 342 21.54 5.39 -2.53
C PHE A 342 22.38 5.08 -3.76
N GLY A 343 21.80 5.28 -4.94
CA GLY A 343 22.43 4.99 -6.22
C GLY A 343 22.50 3.50 -6.58
N MET A 344 21.72 2.64 -5.90
CA MET A 344 21.54 1.21 -6.19
C MET A 344 20.06 0.84 -6.06
N PRO A 345 19.56 -0.14 -6.84
CA PRO A 345 18.27 -0.75 -6.56
C PRO A 345 18.21 -1.31 -5.13
N THR A 346 17.02 -1.33 -4.53
CA THR A 346 16.84 -1.92 -3.19
C THR A 346 16.82 -3.44 -3.23
N GLY A 347 16.63 -4.02 -4.43
CA GLY A 347 16.52 -5.46 -4.63
C GLY A 347 15.08 -5.97 -4.53
N LEU A 348 14.12 -5.06 -4.46
CA LEU A 348 12.71 -5.45 -4.41
C LEU A 348 12.32 -6.21 -5.68
N PRO A 349 11.61 -7.35 -5.60
CA PRO A 349 11.12 -8.09 -6.76
C PRO A 349 9.97 -7.35 -7.44
N TYR A 350 10.31 -6.25 -8.13
CA TYR A 350 9.35 -5.40 -8.83
C TYR A 350 9.90 -4.96 -10.19
N PRO A 351 9.11 -4.97 -11.28
CA PRO A 351 9.61 -4.58 -12.59
C PRO A 351 9.97 -3.10 -12.63
N ALA A 352 11.07 -2.78 -13.31
CA ALA A 352 11.53 -1.41 -13.53
C ALA A 352 11.87 -0.63 -12.24
N GLU A 353 12.43 -1.28 -11.22
CA GLU A 353 12.98 -0.59 -10.06
C GLU A 353 14.11 0.36 -10.49
N ALA A 354 14.01 1.62 -10.10
CA ALA A 354 15.02 2.63 -10.44
C ALA A 354 16.14 2.67 -9.38
N ALA A 355 17.39 2.66 -9.85
CA ALA A 355 18.56 2.78 -8.97
C ALA A 355 18.71 4.18 -8.33
N GLY A 356 17.98 5.19 -8.82
CA GLY A 356 18.26 6.57 -8.49
C GLY A 356 19.55 7.06 -9.12
N THR A 357 20.08 8.18 -8.61
CA THR A 357 21.33 8.76 -9.12
C THR A 357 22.20 9.24 -7.97
N LEU A 358 23.41 8.73 -7.89
CA LEU A 358 24.49 9.22 -7.03
C LEU A 358 25.78 9.21 -7.83
N ARG A 359 26.20 10.38 -8.33
CA ARG A 359 27.41 10.51 -9.17
C ARG A 359 28.67 10.25 -8.37
N LEU A 360 29.68 9.70 -9.03
CA LEU A 360 31.00 9.51 -8.43
C LEU A 360 31.68 10.85 -8.13
N PRO A 361 32.53 10.95 -7.08
CA PRO A 361 33.22 12.19 -6.71
C PRO A 361 34.02 12.85 -7.84
N LYS A 362 34.57 12.07 -8.78
CA LYS A 362 35.31 12.58 -9.95
C LYS A 362 34.44 13.38 -10.95
N GLU A 363 33.11 13.22 -10.85
CA GLU A 363 32.12 13.90 -11.69
C GLU A 363 31.51 15.13 -11.01
N TRP A 364 31.96 15.43 -9.77
CA TRP A 364 31.43 16.53 -8.98
C TRP A 364 32.07 17.87 -9.39
N SER A 365 31.25 18.90 -9.40
CA SER A 365 31.72 20.29 -9.45
C SER A 365 32.20 20.75 -8.06
N LYS A 366 32.80 21.91 -7.98
CA LYS A 366 33.16 22.53 -6.69
C LYS A 366 31.96 22.72 -5.75
N LEU A 367 30.77 22.94 -6.30
CA LEU A 367 29.53 23.15 -5.54
C LEU A 367 28.76 21.87 -5.24
N SER A 368 29.10 20.74 -5.87
CA SER A 368 28.39 19.46 -5.65
C SER A 368 28.43 19.00 -4.18
N PRO A 369 29.54 19.14 -3.41
CA PRO A 369 29.53 18.77 -2.01
C PRO A 369 28.50 19.54 -1.16
N ALA A 370 28.29 20.82 -1.45
CA ALA A 370 27.28 21.64 -0.80
C ALA A 370 25.87 21.29 -1.27
N SER A 371 25.67 21.07 -2.58
CA SER A 371 24.40 20.62 -3.14
C SER A 371 23.94 19.30 -2.54
N LEU A 372 24.83 18.31 -2.45
CA LEU A 372 24.55 17.00 -1.84
C LEU A 372 24.22 17.12 -0.34
N ALA A 373 24.89 18.04 0.39
CA ALA A 373 24.56 18.27 1.79
C ALA A 373 23.11 18.76 1.99
N MET A 374 22.59 19.50 1.03
CA MET A 374 21.21 20.00 1.01
C MET A 374 20.21 19.04 0.33
N GLY A 375 20.67 17.88 -0.18
CA GLY A 375 19.86 16.88 -0.85
C GLY A 375 19.53 17.19 -2.32
N TYR A 376 20.39 17.95 -3.00
CA TYR A 376 20.35 18.18 -4.44
C TYR A 376 21.46 17.41 -5.16
N GLU A 377 21.38 17.28 -6.47
CA GLU A 377 22.32 16.49 -7.30
C GLU A 377 22.38 14.99 -6.95
N ILE A 378 21.40 14.52 -6.20
CA ILE A 378 21.11 13.11 -5.89
C ILE A 378 19.64 12.86 -6.20
N ALA A 379 19.33 11.73 -6.80
CA ALA A 379 17.94 11.33 -7.01
C ALA A 379 17.70 9.95 -6.39
N VAL A 380 16.64 9.85 -5.60
CA VAL A 380 16.29 8.63 -4.84
C VAL A 380 14.82 8.31 -5.06
N THR A 381 14.45 7.03 -5.06
CA THR A 381 13.04 6.66 -5.07
C THR A 381 12.41 6.86 -3.67
N PRO A 382 11.08 7.02 -3.59
CA PRO A 382 10.40 7.01 -2.29
C PRO A 382 10.76 5.81 -1.41
N LEU A 383 10.84 4.61 -1.99
CA LEU A 383 11.24 3.41 -1.27
C LEU A 383 12.68 3.50 -0.74
N GLN A 384 13.63 3.94 -1.56
CA GLN A 384 15.03 4.11 -1.14
C GLN A 384 15.14 5.08 0.04
N LEU A 385 14.39 6.20 0.01
CA LEU A 385 14.43 7.16 1.10
C LEU A 385 13.82 6.61 2.38
N ALA A 386 12.69 5.91 2.31
CA ALA A 386 12.10 5.25 3.48
C ALA A 386 13.06 4.18 4.06
N ALA A 387 13.64 3.34 3.22
CA ALA A 387 14.60 2.30 3.61
C ALA A 387 15.86 2.89 4.27
N ALA A 388 16.34 4.05 3.79
CA ALA A 388 17.49 4.73 4.37
C ALA A 388 17.25 5.25 5.80
N TYR A 389 16.00 5.39 6.24
CA TYR A 389 15.66 5.76 7.62
C TYR A 389 15.44 4.55 8.53
N VAL A 390 15.33 3.33 8.00
CA VAL A 390 15.24 2.10 8.81
C VAL A 390 16.39 1.98 9.81
N PRO A 391 17.66 2.25 9.46
CA PRO A 391 18.77 2.24 10.43
C PRO A 391 18.60 3.21 11.59
N VAL A 392 17.98 4.36 11.37
CA VAL A 392 17.71 5.33 12.46
C VAL A 392 16.69 4.75 13.44
N ALA A 393 15.75 3.97 12.94
CA ALA A 393 14.68 3.37 13.73
C ALA A 393 15.13 2.13 14.53
N ASN A 394 15.99 1.28 13.95
CA ASN A 394 16.34 -0.04 14.49
C ASN A 394 17.73 -0.16 15.12
N GLY A 395 18.39 0.97 15.42
CA GLY A 395 19.73 0.94 16.04
C GLY A 395 20.88 0.72 15.07
N GLY A 396 20.70 1.07 13.79
CA GLY A 396 21.80 1.23 12.82
C GLY A 396 21.91 0.16 11.74
N LEU A 397 20.95 -0.74 11.63
CA LEU A 397 20.97 -1.83 10.65
C LEU A 397 20.20 -1.44 9.38
N LEU A 398 20.87 -1.39 8.23
CA LEU A 398 20.21 -1.30 6.94
C LEU A 398 19.70 -2.68 6.56
N LEU A 399 18.38 -2.80 6.42
CA LEU A 399 17.71 -4.02 6.02
C LEU A 399 17.36 -3.99 4.52
N GLU A 400 17.28 -5.15 3.90
CA GLU A 400 16.71 -5.30 2.58
C GLU A 400 15.18 -5.17 2.67
N PRO A 401 14.55 -4.22 1.94
CA PRO A 401 13.10 -4.13 1.95
C PRO A 401 12.45 -5.38 1.37
N ALA A 402 11.42 -5.89 2.04
CA ALA A 402 10.70 -7.08 1.63
C ALA A 402 9.26 -6.78 1.25
N LEU A 403 8.78 -7.40 0.18
CA LEU A 403 7.41 -7.32 -0.28
C LEU A 403 6.69 -8.68 -0.28
N ILE A 404 7.46 -9.77 -0.23
CA ILE A 404 6.94 -11.14 -0.15
C ILE A 404 7.16 -11.64 1.27
N HIS A 405 6.07 -11.96 1.96
CA HIS A 405 6.10 -12.56 3.30
C HIS A 405 6.26 -14.08 3.23
N GLU A 406 5.48 -14.72 2.35
CA GLU A 406 5.47 -16.16 2.24
C GLU A 406 5.06 -16.62 0.83
N ILE A 407 5.59 -17.76 0.37
CA ILE A 407 5.15 -18.46 -0.84
C ILE A 407 4.71 -19.86 -0.43
N ARG A 408 3.49 -20.24 -0.82
CA ARG A 408 2.87 -21.54 -0.51
C ARG A 408 2.63 -22.32 -1.79
N ALA A 409 3.07 -23.57 -1.78
CA ALA A 409 2.71 -24.51 -2.83
C ALA A 409 1.19 -24.79 -2.83
N PRO A 410 0.62 -25.33 -3.93
CA PRO A 410 -0.81 -25.69 -4.00
C PRO A 410 -1.25 -26.70 -2.93
N ASP A 411 -0.34 -27.53 -2.43
CA ASP A 411 -0.57 -28.48 -1.33
C ASP A 411 -0.52 -27.84 0.07
N GLY A 412 -0.32 -26.52 0.13
CA GLY A 412 -0.25 -25.73 1.36
C GLY A 412 1.12 -25.71 2.03
N LYS A 413 2.13 -26.38 1.47
CA LYS A 413 3.49 -26.34 2.02
C LYS A 413 4.13 -24.99 1.76
N VAL A 414 4.75 -24.42 2.80
CA VAL A 414 5.55 -23.21 2.70
C VAL A 414 6.85 -23.52 1.96
N ARG A 415 7.07 -22.86 0.82
CA ARG A 415 8.31 -22.92 0.04
C ARG A 415 9.29 -21.82 0.40
N TYR A 416 8.77 -20.69 0.80
CA TYR A 416 9.54 -19.51 1.22
C TYR A 416 8.81 -18.80 2.35
N HIS A 417 9.57 -18.37 3.34
CA HIS A 417 9.13 -17.46 4.38
C HIS A 417 10.19 -16.37 4.54
N HIS A 418 9.76 -15.13 4.65
CA HIS A 418 10.67 -13.99 4.80
C HIS A 418 11.37 -14.02 6.15
N GLU A 419 12.69 -13.89 6.11
CA GLU A 419 13.51 -13.61 7.28
C GLU A 419 14.24 -12.28 7.08
N PRO A 420 14.36 -11.43 8.13
CA PRO A 420 15.02 -10.14 8.02
C PRO A 420 16.45 -10.27 7.52
N ARG A 421 16.77 -9.59 6.42
CA ARG A 421 18.11 -9.62 5.84
C ARG A 421 18.86 -8.33 6.08
N VAL A 422 19.89 -8.40 6.92
CA VAL A 422 20.78 -7.27 7.19
C VAL A 422 21.76 -7.10 6.03
N ILE A 423 21.69 -5.95 5.34
CA ILE A 423 22.66 -5.59 4.29
C ILE A 423 23.98 -5.17 4.96
N ARG A 424 23.90 -4.27 5.96
CA ARG A 424 25.04 -3.77 6.72
C ARG A 424 24.61 -2.98 7.94
N ARG A 425 25.54 -2.75 8.88
CA ARG A 425 25.40 -1.72 9.91
C ARG A 425 25.96 -0.40 9.37
N VAL A 426 25.16 0.68 9.42
CA VAL A 426 25.55 2.01 8.92
C VAL A 426 25.87 3.00 10.03
N MET A 427 25.40 2.73 11.25
CA MET A 427 25.71 3.51 12.45
C MET A 427 25.60 2.65 13.70
N ASP A 428 26.18 3.12 14.80
CA ASP A 428 26.03 2.50 16.12
C ASP A 428 24.66 2.87 16.74
N GLU A 429 24.22 2.06 17.70
CA GLU A 429 22.91 2.21 18.32
C GLU A 429 22.75 3.56 19.06
N ASN A 430 23.82 4.02 19.73
CA ASN A 430 23.85 5.32 20.39
C ASN A 430 23.71 6.47 19.39
N VAL A 431 24.36 6.39 18.22
CA VAL A 431 24.23 7.39 17.15
C VAL A 431 22.80 7.40 16.59
N ALA A 432 22.19 6.23 16.40
CA ALA A 432 20.80 6.14 15.97
C ALA A 432 19.86 6.79 17.00
N ALA A 433 20.11 6.60 18.30
CA ALA A 433 19.35 7.23 19.39
C ALA A 433 19.51 8.76 19.39
N GLU A 434 20.72 9.28 19.22
CA GLU A 434 20.98 10.72 19.11
C GLU A 434 20.26 11.34 17.91
N VAL A 435 20.26 10.65 16.75
CA VAL A 435 19.53 11.11 15.56
C VAL A 435 18.02 11.10 15.80
N ARG A 436 17.45 10.07 16.48
CA ARG A 436 16.02 10.05 16.83
C ARG A 436 15.66 11.24 17.73
N GLN A 437 16.50 11.58 18.71
CA GLN A 437 16.29 12.75 19.57
C GLN A 437 16.32 14.07 18.77
N MET A 438 17.21 14.20 17.77
CA MET A 438 17.19 15.36 16.87
C MET A 438 15.91 15.42 16.04
N LEU A 439 15.40 14.26 15.56
CA LEU A 439 14.17 14.18 14.80
C LEU A 439 12.94 14.53 15.63
N GLU A 440 12.94 14.22 16.93
CA GLU A 440 11.93 14.68 17.88
C GLU A 440 11.88 16.22 17.92
N GLY A 441 13.04 16.86 17.99
CA GLY A 441 13.16 18.31 17.99
C GLY A 441 12.52 18.98 16.76
N VAL A 442 12.51 18.31 15.60
CA VAL A 442 11.89 18.82 14.39
C VAL A 442 10.37 18.91 14.54
N VAL A 443 9.77 17.94 15.23
CA VAL A 443 8.31 17.86 15.44
C VAL A 443 7.86 18.70 16.63
N THR A 444 8.62 18.68 17.74
CA THR A 444 8.23 19.39 18.98
C THR A 444 8.40 20.91 18.89
N GLY A 445 9.37 21.40 18.13
CA GLY A 445 9.64 22.84 18.06
C GLY A 445 10.30 23.31 16.77
N GLY A 446 10.39 22.45 15.76
CA GLY A 446 11.03 22.72 14.48
C GLY A 446 10.07 22.97 13.32
N THR A 447 10.47 22.48 12.14
CA THR A 447 9.81 22.73 10.85
C THR A 447 8.60 21.86 10.57
N SER A 448 8.22 20.90 11.45
CA SER A 448 7.17 19.92 11.17
C SER A 448 6.26 19.68 12.38
N ARG A 449 5.85 20.77 13.05
CA ARG A 449 4.94 20.72 14.23
C ARG A 449 3.59 20.09 13.91
N GLU A 450 3.17 20.14 12.65
CA GLU A 450 1.90 19.58 12.17
C GLU A 450 1.84 18.04 12.26
N ALA A 451 3.01 17.36 12.34
CA ALA A 451 3.06 15.93 12.60
C ALA A 451 2.82 15.56 14.07
N ALA A 452 2.93 16.53 15.01
CA ALA A 452 2.85 16.25 16.44
C ALA A 452 1.56 15.54 16.82
N MET A 453 1.70 14.47 17.61
CA MET A 453 0.59 13.70 18.17
C MET A 453 0.42 14.03 19.65
N VAL A 454 -0.82 13.99 20.16
CA VAL A 454 -1.11 14.36 21.55
C VAL A 454 -0.58 13.31 22.53
N ASN A 455 -0.77 12.04 22.19
CA ASN A 455 -0.54 10.93 23.12
C ASN A 455 0.73 10.13 22.85
N PHE A 456 1.46 10.44 21.77
CA PHE A 456 2.63 9.68 21.34
C PHE A 456 3.75 10.61 20.89
N ASP A 457 4.98 10.23 21.20
CA ASP A 457 6.13 10.89 20.63
C ASP A 457 6.40 10.39 19.22
N VAL A 458 6.61 11.33 18.32
CA VAL A 458 6.99 11.10 16.93
C VAL A 458 8.23 11.91 16.60
N GLY A 459 9.03 11.43 15.71
CA GLY A 459 10.18 12.15 15.19
C GLY A 459 10.22 12.07 13.68
N GLY A 460 10.65 13.14 13.04
CA GLY A 460 10.66 13.12 11.59
C GLY A 460 11.47 14.24 10.96
N LYS A 461 11.52 14.26 9.63
CA LYS A 461 12.20 15.29 8.87
C LYS A 461 11.45 15.67 7.62
N SER A 462 11.19 16.96 7.45
CA SER A 462 10.61 17.52 6.24
C SER A 462 11.66 17.77 5.16
N GLY A 463 11.23 17.62 3.92
CA GLY A 463 11.96 18.00 2.72
C GLY A 463 11.11 18.88 1.81
N THR A 464 11.75 19.84 1.19
CA THR A 464 11.18 20.65 0.12
C THR A 464 12.26 20.81 -0.93
N SER A 465 12.05 20.22 -2.09
CA SER A 465 13.02 20.28 -3.18
C SER A 465 12.38 20.83 -4.45
N ARG A 466 13.15 21.54 -5.26
CA ARG A 466 12.73 21.99 -6.58
C ARG A 466 12.69 20.80 -7.52
N ARG A 467 11.68 20.72 -8.38
CA ARG A 467 11.58 19.66 -9.39
C ARG A 467 12.32 20.07 -10.66
N THR A 468 13.07 19.14 -11.22
CA THR A 468 13.63 19.28 -12.55
C THR A 468 12.55 19.10 -13.61
N VAL A 469 12.60 19.92 -14.67
CA VAL A 469 11.67 19.83 -15.80
C VAL A 469 12.47 19.50 -17.06
N GLY A 470 12.48 18.23 -17.39
CA GLY A 470 13.22 17.72 -18.56
C GLY A 470 14.72 18.04 -18.49
N LYS A 471 15.33 18.36 -19.65
CA LYS A 471 16.75 18.72 -19.77
C LYS A 471 17.06 20.19 -19.42
N HIS A 472 16.05 21.00 -19.07
CA HIS A 472 16.18 22.45 -18.89
C HIS A 472 16.45 22.91 -17.45
N GLY A 473 16.76 21.99 -16.53
CA GLY A 473 17.03 22.31 -15.13
C GLY A 473 15.77 22.42 -14.27
N TYR A 474 15.82 23.23 -13.20
CA TYR A 474 14.71 23.36 -12.25
C TYR A 474 13.55 24.15 -12.82
N GLY A 475 12.35 23.59 -12.76
CA GLY A 475 11.10 24.27 -13.15
C GLY A 475 10.74 25.39 -12.19
N ALA A 476 10.42 26.57 -12.72
CA ALA A 476 9.93 27.66 -11.91
C ALA A 476 8.62 27.26 -11.20
N GLY A 477 8.60 27.40 -9.86
CA GLY A 477 7.41 27.15 -9.06
C GLY A 477 6.98 25.67 -8.93
N LYS A 478 7.82 24.69 -9.32
CA LYS A 478 7.52 23.26 -9.14
C LYS A 478 8.37 22.67 -8.02
N TYR A 479 7.71 22.11 -7.03
CA TYR A 479 8.34 21.57 -5.84
C TYR A 479 7.90 20.13 -5.55
N THR A 480 8.71 19.38 -4.83
CA THR A 480 8.33 18.15 -4.14
C THR A 480 8.35 18.43 -2.65
N ALA A 481 7.24 18.22 -2.00
CA ALA A 481 7.11 18.26 -0.54
C ALA A 481 7.21 16.83 -0.01
N SER A 482 8.00 16.60 1.04
CA SER A 482 8.14 15.28 1.65
C SER A 482 8.30 15.36 3.15
N PHE A 483 7.93 14.27 3.83
CA PHE A 483 8.15 14.08 5.26
C PHE A 483 8.45 12.61 5.54
N VAL A 484 9.52 12.34 6.27
CA VAL A 484 9.83 11.00 6.79
C VAL A 484 9.59 11.02 8.28
N GLU A 485 8.88 10.04 8.80
CA GLU A 485 8.46 9.92 10.19
C GLU A 485 8.82 8.57 10.78
N LEU A 486 9.18 8.56 12.05
CA LEU A 486 9.36 7.38 12.89
C LEU A 486 8.26 7.34 13.94
N PHE A 487 7.55 6.22 14.05
CA PHE A 487 6.45 6.05 14.98
C PHE A 487 6.42 4.65 15.63
N PRO A 488 6.20 4.54 16.95
CA PRO A 488 6.46 5.57 17.94
C PRO A 488 7.97 5.87 18.04
N LEU A 489 8.36 7.04 18.54
CA LEU A 489 9.77 7.47 18.48
C LEU A 489 10.72 6.60 19.30
N GLN A 490 10.27 6.15 20.48
CA GLN A 490 11.13 5.42 21.44
C GLN A 490 11.41 3.97 20.97
N ALA A 491 10.40 3.30 20.40
CA ALA A 491 10.51 1.96 19.86
C ALA A 491 9.78 1.91 18.50
N PRO A 492 10.41 2.43 17.44
CA PRO A 492 9.74 2.61 16.16
C PRO A 492 9.23 1.29 15.58
N GLN A 493 7.95 1.27 15.24
CA GLN A 493 7.29 0.19 14.53
C GLN A 493 7.04 0.55 13.07
N TYR A 494 7.04 1.86 12.75
CA TYR A 494 6.92 2.36 11.39
C TYR A 494 8.01 3.37 11.06
N VAL A 495 8.59 3.20 9.89
CA VAL A 495 9.25 4.27 9.14
C VAL A 495 8.30 4.63 8.01
N MET A 496 7.76 5.85 8.03
CA MET A 496 6.78 6.31 7.05
C MET A 496 7.33 7.48 6.24
N LEU A 497 7.29 7.35 4.93
CA LEU A 497 7.54 8.46 4.01
C LEU A 497 6.22 8.91 3.39
N VAL A 498 5.95 10.20 3.45
CA VAL A 498 4.92 10.88 2.66
C VAL A 498 5.60 11.84 1.69
N LYS A 499 5.21 11.79 0.42
CA LYS A 499 5.73 12.65 -0.65
C LYS A 499 4.58 13.18 -1.49
N LEU A 500 4.54 14.48 -1.73
CA LEU A 500 3.57 15.16 -2.59
C LEU A 500 4.29 15.87 -3.74
N ASN A 501 3.81 15.63 -4.95
CA ASN A 501 4.39 16.19 -6.17
C ASN A 501 3.70 17.50 -6.53
N ASN A 502 4.44 18.60 -6.51
CA ASN A 502 3.99 19.90 -6.98
C ASN A 502 2.70 20.39 -6.29
N PRO A 503 2.61 20.37 -4.95
CA PRO A 503 1.47 20.94 -4.24
C PRO A 503 1.33 22.43 -4.59
N LYS A 504 0.10 22.93 -4.63
CA LYS A 504 -0.22 24.33 -4.94
C LYS A 504 -0.48 25.10 -3.64
N GLY A 505 -0.09 26.37 -3.64
CA GLY A 505 -0.18 27.22 -2.46
C GLY A 505 1.00 26.98 -1.53
N ASP A 506 0.83 26.19 -0.47
CA ASP A 506 1.91 25.80 0.42
C ASP A 506 2.73 24.66 -0.18
N ILE A 507 4.04 24.85 -0.23
CA ILE A 507 5.01 23.93 -0.87
C ILE A 507 5.89 23.18 0.14
N PHE A 508 5.81 23.55 1.42
CA PHE A 508 6.70 23.01 2.45
C PHE A 508 6.25 21.63 2.93
N GLY A 509 7.20 20.68 3.01
CA GLY A 509 6.90 19.33 3.48
C GLY A 509 6.38 19.27 4.92
N GLY A 510 6.80 20.22 5.77
CA GLY A 510 6.35 20.31 7.17
C GLY A 510 4.87 20.69 7.33
N SER A 511 4.32 21.48 6.41
CA SER A 511 2.93 21.94 6.43
C SER A 511 2.01 21.19 5.49
N THR A 512 2.55 20.44 4.53
CA THR A 512 1.74 19.69 3.54
C THR A 512 1.85 18.18 3.69
N ALA A 513 3.07 17.62 3.80
CA ALA A 513 3.28 16.17 3.91
C ALA A 513 3.20 15.66 5.35
N ALA A 514 3.69 16.43 6.34
CA ALA A 514 3.65 16.05 7.74
C ALA A 514 2.21 15.89 8.32
N PRO A 515 1.22 16.75 8.00
CA PRO A 515 -0.17 16.50 8.40
C PRO A 515 -0.73 15.18 7.88
N VAL A 516 -0.33 14.76 6.67
CA VAL A 516 -0.81 13.50 6.06
C VAL A 516 -0.30 12.30 6.86
N SER A 517 0.97 12.29 7.30
CA SER A 517 1.50 11.21 8.11
C SER A 517 0.75 11.09 9.44
N LYS A 518 0.43 12.22 10.09
CA LYS A 518 -0.41 12.25 11.29
C LYS A 518 -1.79 11.61 11.07
N ILE A 519 -2.46 11.94 9.95
CA ILE A 519 -3.76 11.36 9.59
C ILE A 519 -3.66 9.84 9.44
N VAL A 520 -2.62 9.36 8.74
CA VAL A 520 -2.36 7.92 8.57
C VAL A 520 -2.16 7.24 9.92
N LEU A 521 -1.33 7.81 10.80
CA LEU A 521 -1.08 7.23 12.13
C LEU A 521 -2.33 7.21 13.01
N GLN A 522 -3.11 8.28 13.01
CA GLN A 522 -4.37 8.34 13.77
C GLN A 522 -5.36 7.28 13.28
N ALA A 523 -5.49 7.12 11.97
CA ALA A 523 -6.35 6.09 11.39
C ALA A 523 -5.82 4.66 11.66
N ALA A 524 -4.50 4.44 11.59
CA ALA A 524 -3.87 3.15 11.92
C ALA A 524 -4.05 2.78 13.39
N LEU A 525 -3.95 3.75 14.30
CA LEU A 525 -4.23 3.55 15.73
C LEU A 525 -5.70 3.18 16.00
N ALA A 526 -6.63 3.73 15.22
CA ALA A 526 -8.05 3.44 15.35
C ALA A 526 -8.45 2.09 14.72
N ALA A 527 -7.74 1.63 13.68
CA ALA A 527 -8.05 0.39 12.96
C ALA A 527 -7.50 -0.83 13.72
N SER A 528 -8.37 -1.79 14.09
CA SER A 528 -7.99 -2.99 14.86
C SER A 528 -7.06 -3.94 14.08
N ASN A 529 -7.13 -3.91 12.77
CA ASN A 529 -6.41 -4.79 11.84
C ASN A 529 -5.20 -4.11 11.14
N ALA A 530 -4.85 -2.88 11.51
CA ALA A 530 -3.57 -2.31 11.12
C ALA A 530 -2.42 -3.09 11.79
N SER A 531 -1.34 -3.32 11.04
CA SER A 531 -0.16 -4.06 11.50
C SER A 531 0.65 -3.23 12.50
N LEU A 532 0.11 -3.04 13.71
CA LEU A 532 0.67 -2.22 14.78
C LEU A 532 0.51 -2.94 16.11
N ASP A 533 1.63 -3.20 16.79
CA ASP A 533 1.63 -3.79 18.14
C ASP A 533 1.31 -2.74 19.20
N ARG A 534 0.04 -2.68 19.58
CA ARG A 534 -0.46 -1.70 20.56
C ARG A 534 0.06 -1.94 21.96
N SER A 535 0.54 -3.15 22.27
CA SER A 535 1.09 -3.46 23.60
C SER A 535 2.44 -2.78 23.83
N LYS A 536 3.14 -2.45 22.77
CA LYS A 536 4.45 -1.76 22.78
C LYS A 536 4.34 -0.24 22.62
N LEU A 537 3.12 0.31 22.53
CA LEU A 537 2.93 1.74 22.46
C LEU A 537 3.06 2.36 23.86
N ALA A 538 4.18 3.02 24.13
CA ALA A 538 4.31 3.89 25.30
C ALA A 538 3.47 5.16 25.07
N THR A 539 2.45 5.36 25.87
CA THR A 539 1.70 6.63 25.87
C THR A 539 2.50 7.70 26.61
N ARG A 540 2.53 8.89 26.06
CA ARG A 540 3.09 10.07 26.73
C ARG A 540 2.32 10.32 28.02
N ASP A 541 3.01 10.60 29.14
CA ASP A 541 2.34 11.00 30.37
C ASP A 541 1.60 12.34 30.11
N PRO A 542 0.31 12.44 30.41
CA PRO A 542 -0.43 13.69 30.27
C PRO A 542 0.20 14.87 31.02
N ALA A 543 0.95 14.60 32.11
CA ALA A 543 1.69 15.62 32.85
C ALA A 543 2.86 16.22 32.06
N ASP A 544 3.52 15.43 31.18
CA ASP A 544 4.58 15.92 30.30
C ASP A 544 4.04 16.75 29.12
N SER A 545 2.78 16.54 28.75
CA SER A 545 2.11 17.34 27.70
C SER A 545 1.85 18.78 28.15
N LEU A 546 1.86 19.04 29.45
CA LEU A 546 1.63 20.37 30.05
C LEU A 546 2.93 21.13 30.36
N ARG A 547 4.11 20.55 30.12
CA ARG A 547 5.36 21.31 30.21
C ARG A 547 5.39 22.33 29.06
N PRO A 548 5.42 23.65 29.38
CA PRO A 548 5.63 24.64 28.36
C PRO A 548 7.00 24.37 27.72
N LEU A 549 7.03 24.20 26.40
CA LEU A 549 8.28 24.27 25.66
C LEU A 549 8.96 25.58 26.06
N ALA A 550 10.10 25.48 26.73
CA ALA A 550 10.88 26.64 27.14
C ALA A 550 11.33 27.36 25.86
N ASP A 551 10.52 28.29 25.40
CA ASP A 551 10.85 29.21 24.33
C ASP A 551 11.23 30.54 24.97
N SER A 552 12.53 30.78 25.06
CA SER A 552 13.11 32.06 25.44
C SER A 552 13.03 32.99 24.24
N SER A 553 11.87 33.59 23.99
CA SER A 553 11.75 34.88 23.29
C SER A 553 10.34 35.42 23.36
N PRO A 554 10.16 36.69 23.80
CA PRO A 554 8.83 37.27 23.95
C PRO A 554 8.38 37.91 22.63
N ALA A 555 7.41 37.30 22.00
CA ALA A 555 6.57 38.02 21.02
C ALA A 555 5.15 37.52 21.22
N ALA A 556 4.43 38.22 22.09
CA ALA A 556 2.98 38.10 22.22
C ALA A 556 2.31 38.44 20.88
N ARG A 557 1.64 37.48 20.29
CA ARG A 557 0.58 37.72 19.30
C ARG A 557 -0.72 37.24 19.92
N THR A 558 -1.58 38.21 20.21
CA THR A 558 -3.01 38.05 20.46
C THR A 558 -3.65 37.30 19.30
N ILE A 559 -4.17 36.11 19.58
CA ILE A 559 -4.98 35.35 18.62
C ILE A 559 -6.42 35.70 18.95
N ALA A 560 -7.11 36.26 17.96
CA ALA A 560 -8.56 36.46 17.99
C ALA A 560 -9.25 35.07 17.92
N ASP A 561 -10.36 34.97 18.67
CA ASP A 561 -11.24 33.81 18.70
C ASP A 561 -11.71 33.42 17.29
N ASP A 562 -11.35 32.24 16.82
CA ASP A 562 -11.98 31.59 15.67
C ASP A 562 -12.43 30.19 16.07
N ASP A 563 -13.74 30.01 16.01
CA ASP A 563 -14.52 28.90 16.60
C ASP A 563 -14.55 27.65 15.68
N THR A 564 -13.40 27.10 15.29
CA THR A 564 -13.36 25.83 14.57
C THR A 564 -12.36 24.85 15.18
N LEU A 565 -12.81 24.13 16.21
CA LEU A 565 -12.05 23.01 16.78
C LEU A 565 -12.37 21.68 16.06
N PRO A 566 -11.36 20.87 15.73
CA PRO A 566 -11.58 19.55 15.11
C PRO A 566 -12.19 18.55 16.11
N PRO A 567 -12.83 17.46 15.64
CA PRO A 567 -13.53 16.51 16.49
C PRO A 567 -12.58 15.74 17.40
N VAL A 568 -12.91 15.71 18.70
CA VAL A 568 -12.18 14.95 19.71
C VAL A 568 -12.58 13.48 19.64
N VAL A 569 -11.63 12.58 19.36
CA VAL A 569 -11.79 11.13 19.47
C VAL A 569 -11.48 10.69 20.89
N LEU A 570 -12.49 10.17 21.61
CA LEU A 570 -12.32 9.63 22.96
C LEU A 570 -11.91 8.16 22.88
N ALA A 571 -10.72 7.82 23.38
CA ALA A 571 -10.30 6.45 23.59
C ALA A 571 -10.99 5.86 24.83
N VAL A 572 -11.70 4.74 24.67
CA VAL A 572 -12.26 3.98 25.77
C VAL A 572 -11.20 3.00 26.30
N GLY A 573 -10.48 3.42 27.34
CA GLY A 573 -9.54 2.56 28.06
C GLY A 573 -10.20 1.91 29.27
N SER A 574 -10.07 0.58 29.40
CA SER A 574 -10.48 -0.18 30.58
C SER A 574 -9.43 -0.04 31.70
N GLY A 575 -9.83 0.53 32.82
CA GLY A 575 -9.42 0.18 34.17
C GLY A 575 -8.09 0.67 34.74
N ARG A 576 -8.14 1.63 35.59
CA ARG A 576 -7.71 1.66 37.00
C ARG A 576 -8.13 2.99 37.60
N ARG A 577 -8.87 2.95 38.70
CA ARG A 577 -9.29 4.13 39.47
C ARG A 577 -8.04 4.84 40.02
N ALA A 578 -7.77 6.04 39.52
CA ALA A 578 -7.03 7.03 40.26
C ALA A 578 -8.04 7.95 40.96
N THR A 579 -7.91 8.13 42.26
CA THR A 579 -8.69 9.08 43.05
C THR A 579 -8.32 10.50 42.61
N ALA A 580 -9.23 11.13 41.86
CA ALA A 580 -9.11 12.54 41.50
C ALA A 580 -9.56 13.44 42.67
N PRO A 581 -8.97 14.63 42.83
CA PRO A 581 -9.42 15.59 43.83
C PRO A 581 -10.87 16.01 43.55
N ALA A 582 -11.62 16.26 44.62
CA ALA A 582 -13.05 16.58 44.58
C ALA A 582 -13.35 17.76 43.65
N ALA A 583 -13.94 17.46 42.50
CA ALA A 583 -14.37 18.50 41.55
C ALA A 583 -15.62 19.20 42.10
N THR A 584 -15.64 20.52 42.05
CA THR A 584 -16.82 21.34 42.41
C THR A 584 -18.05 20.86 41.64
N PRO A 585 -19.18 20.62 42.30
CA PRO A 585 -20.40 20.20 41.64
C PRO A 585 -20.88 21.22 40.61
N ARG A 586 -21.27 20.74 39.41
CA ARG A 586 -21.78 21.55 38.31
C ARG A 586 -23.20 21.16 37.97
N ALA A 587 -23.98 22.11 37.47
CA ALA A 587 -25.34 21.81 37.01
C ALA A 587 -25.29 21.04 35.68
N ILE A 588 -26.08 19.98 35.59
CA ILE A 588 -26.24 19.18 34.36
C ILE A 588 -27.03 20.02 33.34
N PRO A 589 -26.47 20.28 32.11
CA PRO A 589 -27.18 21.05 31.10
C PRO A 589 -28.41 20.31 30.57
N ASP A 590 -29.45 21.05 30.18
CA ASP A 590 -30.63 20.48 29.54
C ASP A 590 -30.31 20.15 28.07
N VAL A 591 -30.42 18.87 27.71
CA VAL A 591 -30.14 18.38 26.35
C VAL A 591 -31.38 17.85 25.64
N ARG A 592 -32.56 17.99 26.25
CA ARG A 592 -33.81 17.57 25.62
C ARG A 592 -34.11 18.41 24.39
N GLY A 593 -34.55 17.78 23.31
CA GLY A 593 -34.79 18.43 22.02
C GLY A 593 -33.55 18.52 21.12
N MET A 594 -32.36 18.22 21.64
CA MET A 594 -31.12 18.17 20.84
C MET A 594 -31.01 16.81 20.13
N THR A 595 -30.29 16.76 19.00
CA THR A 595 -29.92 15.45 18.44
C THR A 595 -29.04 14.68 19.41
N ALA A 596 -29.04 13.33 19.34
CA ALA A 596 -28.22 12.48 20.20
C ALA A 596 -26.73 12.90 20.20
N ARG A 597 -26.24 13.39 19.07
CA ARG A 597 -24.88 13.89 18.90
C ARG A 597 -24.63 15.20 19.65
N GLU A 598 -25.53 16.16 19.51
CA GLU A 598 -25.44 17.46 20.19
C GLU A 598 -25.61 17.30 21.71
N ALA A 599 -26.54 16.43 22.14
CA ALA A 599 -26.74 16.09 23.54
C ALA A 599 -25.48 15.50 24.19
N ALA A 600 -24.84 14.54 23.51
CA ALA A 600 -23.58 13.94 23.97
C ALA A 600 -22.47 14.99 24.07
N TYR A 601 -22.33 15.85 23.05
CA TYR A 601 -21.33 16.89 23.02
C TYR A 601 -21.53 17.92 24.16
N SER A 602 -22.77 18.39 24.38
CA SER A 602 -23.10 19.35 25.42
C SER A 602 -22.78 18.83 26.83
N LEU A 603 -23.13 17.57 27.12
CA LEU A 603 -22.87 16.94 28.40
C LEU A 603 -21.37 16.67 28.62
N HIS A 604 -20.64 16.23 27.60
CA HIS A 604 -19.19 16.05 27.69
C HIS A 604 -18.45 17.38 27.91
N ARG A 605 -18.85 18.45 27.22
CA ARG A 605 -18.27 19.78 27.43
C ARG A 605 -18.51 20.30 28.85
N ALA A 606 -19.63 19.92 29.47
CA ALA A 606 -19.91 20.23 30.87
C ALA A 606 -19.16 19.31 31.86
N GLY A 607 -18.42 18.29 31.38
CA GLY A 607 -17.60 17.40 32.18
C GLY A 607 -18.32 16.16 32.68
N PHE A 608 -19.46 15.79 32.10
CA PHE A 608 -20.24 14.59 32.45
C PHE A 608 -19.96 13.44 31.46
N ARG A 609 -20.12 12.20 31.93
CA ARG A 609 -20.11 11.01 31.07
C ARG A 609 -21.53 10.79 30.53
N VAL A 610 -21.63 10.28 29.31
CA VAL A 610 -22.93 10.11 28.64
C VAL A 610 -23.14 8.66 28.24
N GLN A 611 -24.33 8.16 28.48
CA GLN A 611 -24.83 6.92 27.90
C GLN A 611 -26.06 7.28 27.06
N LEU A 612 -25.99 7.02 25.76
CA LEU A 612 -27.06 7.24 24.81
C LEU A 612 -27.82 5.94 24.60
N ASP A 613 -29.15 5.98 24.79
CA ASP A 613 -30.06 4.88 24.49
C ASP A 613 -30.93 5.31 23.29
N GLY A 614 -30.58 4.83 22.08
CA GLY A 614 -31.26 5.15 20.83
C GLY A 614 -30.57 6.25 19.99
N LEU A 615 -31.09 6.45 18.78
CA LEU A 615 -30.63 7.43 17.78
C LEU A 615 -31.79 8.41 17.49
N GLY A 616 -31.47 9.69 17.24
CA GLY A 616 -32.45 10.71 16.91
C GLY A 616 -32.40 11.90 17.89
N VAL A 617 -33.58 12.34 18.37
CA VAL A 617 -33.72 13.52 19.26
C VAL A 617 -33.82 13.07 20.73
N ALA A 618 -33.03 13.66 21.62
CA ALA A 618 -33.06 13.42 23.06
C ALA A 618 -34.41 13.81 23.63
N ARG A 619 -35.09 12.86 24.28
CA ARG A 619 -36.40 13.03 24.89
C ARG A 619 -36.36 13.09 26.42
N THR A 620 -35.57 12.20 27.00
CA THR A 620 -35.43 12.12 28.46
C THR A 620 -33.97 12.02 28.84
N MET A 621 -33.66 12.47 30.03
CA MET A 621 -32.32 12.38 30.60
C MET A 621 -32.39 12.09 32.10
N SER A 622 -31.40 11.39 32.63
CA SER A 622 -31.25 11.08 34.04
C SER A 622 -29.76 11.07 34.44
N PRO A 623 -29.35 11.85 35.47
CA PRO A 623 -30.16 12.77 36.27
C PRO A 623 -30.78 13.94 35.49
N ASP A 624 -31.81 14.57 36.05
CA ASP A 624 -32.50 15.67 35.40
C ASP A 624 -31.62 16.91 35.21
N ALA A 625 -31.96 17.72 34.19
CA ALA A 625 -31.32 19.01 33.92
C ALA A 625 -31.36 19.93 35.16
N GLY A 626 -30.26 20.67 35.38
CA GLY A 626 -30.10 21.54 36.55
C GLY A 626 -29.63 20.83 37.83
N THR A 627 -29.61 19.51 37.88
CA THR A 627 -29.08 18.75 39.03
C THR A 627 -27.59 19.05 39.20
N LEU A 628 -27.17 19.40 40.41
CA LEU A 628 -25.76 19.59 40.74
C LEU A 628 -25.08 18.22 40.92
N ALA A 629 -24.12 17.93 40.06
CA ALA A 629 -23.38 16.67 40.09
C ALA A 629 -21.85 16.91 39.93
N ALA A 630 -21.07 16.01 40.50
CA ALA A 630 -19.62 16.04 40.36
C ALA A 630 -19.21 15.72 38.92
N GLY A 631 -18.10 16.27 38.46
CA GLY A 631 -17.53 15.92 37.15
C GLY A 631 -17.33 14.41 37.01
N GLY A 632 -17.63 13.86 35.82
CA GLY A 632 -17.53 12.43 35.53
C GLY A 632 -18.77 11.57 35.93
N VAL A 633 -19.84 12.18 36.49
CA VAL A 633 -21.11 11.49 36.72
C VAL A 633 -21.72 11.06 35.37
N LEU A 634 -22.28 9.86 35.32
CA LEU A 634 -22.91 9.32 34.11
C LEU A 634 -24.34 9.90 33.98
N VAL A 635 -24.58 10.56 32.85
CA VAL A 635 -25.92 11.01 32.44
C VAL A 635 -26.43 10.09 31.34
N ARG A 636 -27.58 9.49 31.57
CA ARG A 636 -28.28 8.66 30.58
C ARG A 636 -29.24 9.54 29.80
N VAL A 637 -29.20 9.43 28.49
CA VAL A 637 -30.07 10.17 27.57
C VAL A 637 -30.75 9.19 26.65
N SER A 638 -32.09 9.17 26.68
CA SER A 638 -32.89 8.37 25.74
C SER A 638 -33.27 9.24 24.54
N ALA A 639 -32.91 8.79 23.35
CA ALA A 639 -33.18 9.45 22.08
C ALA A 639 -34.10 8.59 21.22
N THR A 640 -35.06 9.23 20.56
CA THR A 640 -35.99 8.58 19.62
C THR A 640 -35.91 9.27 18.26
N PRO A 641 -36.17 8.53 17.17
CA PRO A 641 -36.15 9.09 15.82
C PRO A 641 -37.05 10.31 15.63
#